data_9e7cac44288521d0df98628b10bdb24b
#
_entry.id   9e7cac44288521d0df98628b10bdb24b
#
_cell.length_a   1.000
_cell.length_b   1.000
_cell.length_c   1.000
_cell.angle_alpha   90.00
_cell.angle_beta   90.00
_cell.angle_gamma   90.00
#
_symmetry.space_group_name_H-M   'P 1'
#
loop_
_entity.id
_entity.type
_entity.pdbx_description
1 polymer ?
#
loop_
_entity_poly.entity_id
_entity_poly.type
_entity_poly.pdbx_seq_one_letter_code
_entity_poly.pdbx_strand_id
1 'polypeptide(L)'
;MAHSAQHECGIGMKKSGESMDNDLPPNSKHFDFLAGGGEMGARMRALDWTRTPLGPVAGWPQSLKTIVRVMLDSRYAMWMLWGPELTFFCNDAYLPTVGMKRDWVLGARSDKVWEEIWPDIGPRIQRVLEEGRATWDEGLPLFLERYGFPEESYHTFSYSPIYDDGSRIAGMLCVVTEVTDRVIGERRLRVLRDLAASPRAETTEEACTRLINVLAHNSLDVSFACLYLLDQTQERLRLAHHCGNLPEQLLPAQISAADRAAPWPIGETLRGGEPLIVELARHGPTSITAPLWPDRIHKAIVLPVKGGSSANVAVLIAGLSPRRPLDDGYRGFFDLIVRQFAAAIADAQTYEAERARAEALAEIDRAKTAFFSNVSHEFRTPLTLLLGPLEDALQKPSGGLSGEALHSAHRNALRLLRLVNTILDFSRIEAGRAQARYISTDLAATTQELASVFRSAMERAGLRYSVTCDALREPVFIDREMWEKIVLNLLSNAFKYTFDGEIRVRLRTGDAGAELVVADTGTGIPPEALPQLFNRFYRVPGAHGRTHEGSGIGLSLVRELVKLHGGSIEVESTVGRGSTFRVRIPFGAAHLPSEQVAQVSDRLPSASGAKAFIEEAQRWLPDFANLEQSGTFLALAQPEPPSSDPHNKPSVLLVDDNRDMREYVAR
;
A
#
# COMPACT_ATOMS: atom_id res chain seq x y z
N MET A 1 4.04 -43.26 32.81
CA MET A 1 3.35 -44.53 32.46
C MET A 1 3.64 -44.71 30.97
N ALA A 2 4.72 -45.30 30.57
CA ALA A 2 4.99 -46.73 30.49
C ALA A 2 4.03 -47.43 29.51
N HIS A 3 4.51 -47.70 28.30
CA HIS A 3 4.67 -49.06 27.84
C HIS A 3 5.44 -49.10 26.52
N SER A 4 6.55 -49.76 26.63
CA SER A 4 7.44 -50.42 25.69
C SER A 4 6.69 -51.47 24.84
N ALA A 5 7.07 -51.59 23.59
CA ALA A 5 6.95 -52.83 22.85
C ALA A 5 8.16 -52.97 21.91
N GLN A 6 9.08 -53.79 22.36
CA GLN A 6 10.12 -54.42 21.54
C GLN A 6 9.47 -55.42 20.58
N HIS A 7 9.82 -55.37 19.31
CA HIS A 7 9.67 -56.51 18.42
C HIS A 7 11.06 -56.87 17.88
N GLU A 8 11.61 -57.91 18.51
CA GLU A 8 12.70 -58.70 17.94
C GLU A 8 12.18 -59.46 16.72
N CYS A 9 12.88 -59.31 15.61
CA CYS A 9 12.75 -60.20 14.47
C CYS A 9 14.13 -60.83 14.21
N GLY A 10 14.34 -62.03 14.76
CA GLY A 10 15.50 -62.85 14.52
C GLY A 10 15.48 -63.40 13.11
N ILE A 11 16.55 -63.14 12.36
CA ILE A 11 16.86 -63.84 11.11
C ILE A 11 18.16 -64.64 11.34
N GLY A 12 18.01 -65.92 11.26
CA GLY A 12 19.05 -66.93 11.50
C GLY A 12 20.19 -66.80 10.49
N MET A 13 21.39 -66.77 11.04
CA MET A 13 22.64 -67.01 10.30
C MET A 13 22.74 -68.47 9.92
N LYS A 14 22.59 -68.76 8.63
CA LYS A 14 23.17 -69.97 8.05
C LYS A 14 24.63 -69.71 7.67
N LYS A 15 25.54 -70.26 8.41
CA LYS A 15 26.93 -70.43 7.98
C LYS A 15 26.94 -71.51 6.88
N SER A 16 27.28 -71.08 5.64
CA SER A 16 27.84 -71.93 4.62
C SER A 16 29.20 -71.36 4.28
N GLY A 17 30.20 -71.97 4.98
CA GLY A 17 31.59 -71.81 4.55
C GLY A 17 31.80 -72.66 3.30
N GLU A 18 32.04 -72.01 2.18
CA GLU A 18 32.77 -72.59 1.07
C GLU A 18 33.88 -71.63 0.72
N SER A 19 35.11 -72.05 0.98
CA SER A 19 36.33 -71.43 0.54
C SER A 19 36.41 -71.56 -0.98
N MET A 20 36.19 -70.44 -1.70
CA MET A 20 36.70 -70.26 -3.06
C MET A 20 38.13 -69.73 -2.98
N ASP A 21 39.04 -70.65 -2.76
CA ASP A 21 40.43 -70.43 -2.95
C ASP A 21 40.88 -70.92 -4.35
N ASN A 22 41.60 -70.05 -5.03
CA ASN A 22 42.53 -70.32 -6.11
C ASN A 22 42.07 -70.90 -7.45
N ASP A 23 41.79 -69.96 -8.38
CA ASP A 23 42.25 -70.16 -9.77
C ASP A 23 42.63 -68.77 -10.37
N LEU A 24 43.72 -68.21 -9.86
CA LEU A 24 44.40 -67.06 -10.49
C LEU A 24 45.53 -67.63 -11.42
N PRO A 25 45.58 -67.18 -12.68
CA PRO A 25 46.65 -67.67 -13.59
C PRO A 25 48.04 -67.27 -13.05
N PRO A 26 49.13 -67.97 -13.43
CA PRO A 26 50.46 -67.86 -12.83
C PRO A 26 51.21 -66.52 -13.03
N ASN A 27 50.54 -65.47 -13.51
CA ASN A 27 51.03 -64.09 -13.64
C ASN A 27 50.50 -63.13 -12.56
N SER A 28 49.86 -63.59 -11.50
CA SER A 28 49.15 -62.79 -10.50
C SER A 28 50.06 -61.94 -9.62
N LYS A 29 51.30 -62.30 -9.37
CA LYS A 29 52.25 -61.54 -8.52
C LYS A 29 52.56 -60.13 -8.97
N HIS A 30 52.37 -59.78 -10.23
CA HIS A 30 52.59 -58.45 -10.74
C HIS A 30 51.44 -57.49 -10.51
N PHE A 31 50.21 -57.96 -10.14
CA PHE A 31 49.01 -57.20 -9.88
C PHE A 31 48.59 -57.13 -8.41
N ASP A 32 49.39 -57.67 -7.49
CA ASP A 32 49.06 -57.74 -6.05
C ASP A 32 48.81 -56.29 -5.45
N PHE A 33 49.55 -55.28 -5.96
CA PHE A 33 49.35 -53.91 -5.52
C PHE A 33 48.02 -53.27 -6.05
N LEU A 34 47.40 -53.87 -7.05
CA LEU A 34 46.08 -53.49 -7.56
C LEU A 34 44.94 -54.32 -6.94
N ALA A 35 45.24 -55.24 -5.97
CA ALA A 35 44.24 -56.05 -5.31
C ALA A 35 43.33 -55.13 -4.47
N GLY A 36 42.01 -55.31 -4.53
CA GLY A 36 41.05 -54.36 -3.91
C GLY A 36 40.84 -53.12 -4.75
N GLY A 37 40.80 -51.95 -4.11
CA GLY A 37 40.67 -50.64 -4.77
C GLY A 37 39.35 -50.42 -5.50
N GLY A 38 38.28 -51.18 -5.18
CA GLY A 38 36.95 -50.98 -5.70
C GLY A 38 36.82 -51.08 -7.21
N GLU A 39 36.00 -50.23 -7.80
CA GLU A 39 35.74 -50.14 -9.23
C GLU A 39 37.02 -49.75 -10.00
N MET A 40 37.73 -48.72 -9.50
CA MET A 40 38.97 -48.25 -10.19
C MET A 40 40.06 -49.26 -10.13
N GLY A 41 40.22 -49.99 -9.02
CA GLY A 41 41.16 -51.11 -8.95
C GLY A 41 40.81 -52.24 -9.95
N ALA A 42 39.53 -52.56 -10.13
CA ALA A 42 39.09 -53.49 -11.15
C ALA A 42 39.36 -53.02 -12.56
N ARG A 43 39.10 -51.74 -12.85
CA ARG A 43 39.39 -51.13 -14.15
C ARG A 43 40.89 -51.08 -14.44
N MET A 44 41.74 -50.79 -13.48
CA MET A 44 43.18 -50.82 -13.60
C MET A 44 43.73 -52.21 -13.94
N ARG A 45 43.15 -53.26 -13.37
CA ARG A 45 43.50 -54.65 -13.69
C ARG A 45 43.05 -55.08 -15.09
N ALA A 46 41.93 -54.53 -15.56
CA ALA A 46 41.35 -54.86 -16.86
C ALA A 46 41.98 -54.06 -18.04
N LEU A 47 42.58 -52.90 -17.73
CA LEU A 47 43.15 -52.03 -18.77
C LEU A 47 44.41 -52.63 -19.38
N ASP A 48 44.50 -52.63 -20.73
CA ASP A 48 45.70 -52.95 -21.47
C ASP A 48 46.73 -51.81 -21.38
N TRP A 49 47.56 -51.81 -20.36
CA TRP A 49 48.57 -50.79 -20.10
C TRP A 49 49.65 -50.73 -21.17
N THR A 50 49.83 -51.73 -22.02
CA THR A 50 50.82 -51.72 -23.12
C THR A 50 50.48 -50.67 -24.20
N ARG A 51 49.20 -50.26 -24.23
CA ARG A 51 48.66 -49.18 -25.10
C ARG A 51 48.75 -47.81 -24.51
N THR A 52 49.23 -47.68 -23.27
CA THR A 52 49.44 -46.42 -22.58
C THR A 52 50.91 -46.03 -22.57
N PRO A 53 51.24 -44.75 -22.30
CA PRO A 53 52.65 -44.32 -22.24
C PRO A 53 53.47 -45.02 -21.15
N LEU A 54 52.82 -45.66 -20.18
CA LEU A 54 53.51 -46.36 -19.09
C LEU A 54 54.01 -47.75 -19.46
N GLY A 55 53.47 -48.34 -20.52
CA GLY A 55 53.79 -49.70 -20.88
C GLY A 55 53.33 -50.78 -19.87
N PRO A 56 53.80 -52.02 -20.01
CA PRO A 56 53.29 -53.13 -19.25
C PRO A 56 53.52 -52.95 -17.72
N VAL A 57 52.60 -53.33 -16.88
CA VAL A 57 52.62 -53.19 -15.41
C VAL A 57 53.83 -53.85 -14.75
N ALA A 58 54.40 -54.91 -15.38
CA ALA A 58 55.58 -55.57 -14.87
C ALA A 58 56.81 -54.62 -14.85
N GLY A 59 56.86 -53.64 -15.79
CA GLY A 59 57.97 -52.68 -15.89
C GLY A 59 57.76 -51.44 -15.01
N TRP A 60 56.65 -51.30 -14.27
CA TRP A 60 56.41 -50.11 -13.43
C TRP A 60 57.42 -50.05 -12.28
N PRO A 61 57.95 -48.85 -11.92
CA PRO A 61 58.81 -48.64 -10.77
C PRO A 61 58.10 -48.97 -9.47
N GLN A 62 58.81 -49.35 -8.41
CA GLN A 62 58.23 -49.70 -7.15
C GLN A 62 57.53 -48.53 -6.46
N SER A 63 58.06 -47.31 -6.60
CA SER A 63 57.45 -46.04 -6.18
C SER A 63 56.08 -45.85 -6.77
N LEU A 64 55.86 -46.06 -8.10
CA LEU A 64 54.55 -45.98 -8.74
C LEU A 64 53.58 -47.03 -8.18
N LYS A 65 54.02 -48.30 -8.05
CA LYS A 65 53.19 -49.35 -7.50
C LYS A 65 52.74 -49.05 -6.06
N THR A 66 53.65 -48.50 -5.26
CA THR A 66 53.35 -48.14 -3.86
C THR A 66 52.34 -47.01 -3.78
N ILE A 67 52.52 -45.92 -4.56
CA ILE A 67 51.58 -44.78 -4.48
C ILE A 67 50.22 -45.11 -5.08
N VAL A 68 50.14 -45.92 -6.15
CA VAL A 68 48.86 -46.42 -6.69
C VAL A 68 48.13 -47.23 -5.65
N ARG A 69 48.83 -48.12 -4.89
CA ARG A 69 48.23 -48.88 -3.82
C ARG A 69 47.69 -47.97 -2.71
N VAL A 70 48.46 -46.99 -2.24
CA VAL A 70 48.03 -46.01 -1.24
C VAL A 70 46.80 -45.23 -1.70
N MET A 71 46.78 -44.78 -2.96
CA MET A 71 45.68 -44.08 -3.54
C MET A 71 44.39 -44.95 -3.60
N LEU A 72 44.50 -46.20 -4.05
CA LEU A 72 43.37 -47.12 -4.18
C LEU A 72 42.75 -47.49 -2.83
N ASP A 73 43.56 -47.61 -1.78
CA ASP A 73 43.09 -47.95 -0.43
C ASP A 73 42.55 -46.73 0.36
N SER A 74 42.77 -45.51 -0.17
CA SER A 74 42.32 -44.29 0.48
C SER A 74 40.83 -44.07 0.32
N ARG A 75 40.21 -43.58 1.40
CA ARG A 75 38.81 -43.09 1.38
C ARG A 75 38.70 -41.62 0.99
N TYR A 76 39.80 -40.89 0.99
CA TYR A 76 39.83 -39.54 0.44
C TYR A 76 39.81 -39.57 -1.08
N ALA A 77 39.16 -38.62 -1.70
CA ALA A 77 39.19 -38.47 -3.14
C ALA A 77 40.64 -38.10 -3.58
N MET A 78 41.23 -38.98 -4.36
CA MET A 78 42.61 -38.83 -4.83
C MET A 78 42.70 -39.10 -6.33
N TRP A 79 43.57 -38.33 -6.98
CA TRP A 79 44.01 -38.59 -8.31
C TRP A 79 45.50 -38.27 -8.43
N MET A 80 46.15 -38.83 -9.41
CA MET A 80 47.55 -38.59 -9.63
C MET A 80 47.88 -38.61 -11.12
N LEU A 81 48.97 -38.01 -11.46
CA LEU A 81 49.62 -38.13 -12.76
C LEU A 81 51.03 -38.69 -12.60
N TRP A 82 51.45 -39.41 -13.60
CA TRP A 82 52.80 -40.01 -13.63
C TRP A 82 53.45 -39.93 -14.99
N GLY A 83 54.77 -39.69 -15.00
CA GLY A 83 55.62 -39.66 -16.17
C GLY A 83 55.47 -38.39 -17.03
N PRO A 84 56.34 -38.25 -18.07
CA PRO A 84 56.35 -37.05 -18.91
C PRO A 84 55.04 -36.83 -19.69
N GLU A 85 54.28 -37.91 -19.92
CA GLU A 85 52.97 -37.84 -20.61
C GLU A 85 51.81 -37.58 -19.66
N LEU A 86 52.07 -37.29 -18.37
CA LEU A 86 51.09 -36.96 -17.36
C LEU A 86 49.92 -37.97 -17.27
N THR A 87 50.28 -39.26 -17.25
CA THR A 87 49.29 -40.38 -17.24
C THR A 87 48.41 -40.32 -16.01
N PHE A 88 47.08 -40.27 -16.21
CA PHE A 88 46.08 -40.07 -15.16
C PHE A 88 45.68 -41.36 -14.45
N PHE A 89 45.55 -41.24 -13.13
CA PHE A 89 44.99 -42.26 -12.24
C PHE A 89 44.06 -41.61 -11.21
N CYS A 90 43.07 -42.33 -10.75
CA CYS A 90 42.26 -41.92 -9.63
C CYS A 90 41.70 -43.09 -8.86
N ASN A 91 41.13 -42.83 -7.66
CA ASN A 91 40.43 -43.85 -6.86
C ASN A 91 38.91 -43.67 -6.97
N ASP A 92 38.17 -44.62 -6.36
CA ASP A 92 36.72 -44.64 -6.38
C ASP A 92 36.10 -43.36 -5.75
N ALA A 93 36.73 -42.85 -4.70
CA ALA A 93 36.24 -41.62 -4.04
C ALA A 93 36.30 -40.38 -4.95
N TYR A 94 37.08 -40.40 -6.02
CA TYR A 94 37.21 -39.30 -6.99
C TYR A 94 36.26 -39.46 -8.20
N LEU A 95 35.60 -40.61 -8.38
CA LEU A 95 34.72 -40.89 -9.51
C LEU A 95 33.55 -39.86 -9.65
N PRO A 96 32.93 -39.39 -8.54
CA PRO A 96 31.92 -38.34 -8.66
C PRO A 96 32.45 -37.04 -9.34
N THR A 97 33.69 -36.66 -9.11
CA THR A 97 34.35 -35.51 -9.73
C THR A 97 34.61 -35.74 -11.21
N VAL A 98 34.97 -36.96 -11.60
CA VAL A 98 35.24 -37.37 -13.00
C VAL A 98 33.96 -37.40 -13.83
N GLY A 99 32.81 -37.80 -13.24
CA GLY A 99 31.50 -37.81 -13.89
C GLY A 99 31.43 -38.72 -15.13
N MET A 100 30.93 -38.18 -16.24
CA MET A 100 30.78 -38.92 -17.52
C MET A 100 32.11 -39.35 -18.17
N LYS A 101 33.24 -38.80 -17.74
CA LYS A 101 34.56 -39.14 -18.28
C LYS A 101 35.10 -40.47 -17.72
N ARG A 102 34.42 -41.10 -16.75
CA ARG A 102 34.83 -42.30 -15.99
C ARG A 102 35.27 -43.49 -16.85
N ASP A 103 34.78 -43.60 -18.08
CA ASP A 103 35.01 -44.78 -18.93
C ASP A 103 36.34 -44.71 -19.70
N TRP A 104 36.93 -43.52 -19.84
CA TRP A 104 38.12 -43.32 -20.66
C TRP A 104 39.30 -42.60 -19.94
N VAL A 105 39.09 -42.03 -18.75
CA VAL A 105 40.12 -41.19 -18.10
C VAL A 105 41.35 -41.98 -17.63
N LEU A 106 41.16 -43.24 -17.26
CA LEU A 106 42.24 -44.08 -16.71
C LEU A 106 43.31 -44.33 -17.77
N GLY A 107 44.56 -43.97 -17.47
CA GLY A 107 45.66 -44.08 -18.40
C GLY A 107 45.74 -43.02 -19.49
N ALA A 108 44.76 -42.10 -19.53
CA ALA A 108 44.75 -40.96 -20.45
C ALA A 108 45.70 -39.85 -19.97
N ARG A 109 45.98 -38.90 -20.83
CA ARG A 109 46.77 -37.71 -20.45
C ARG A 109 45.92 -36.78 -19.58
N SER A 110 46.46 -36.31 -18.45
CA SER A 110 45.77 -35.46 -17.50
C SER A 110 45.30 -34.12 -18.07
N ASP A 111 46.07 -33.55 -19.02
CA ASP A 111 45.72 -32.32 -19.74
C ASP A 111 44.46 -32.49 -20.66
N LYS A 112 44.20 -33.73 -21.10
CA LYS A 112 42.98 -34.07 -21.85
C LYS A 112 41.79 -34.39 -20.95
N VAL A 113 42.07 -35.01 -19.81
CA VAL A 113 41.03 -35.31 -18.80
C VAL A 113 40.39 -34.01 -18.27
N TRP A 114 41.24 -33.04 -18.02
CA TRP A 114 40.86 -31.76 -17.41
C TRP A 114 41.03 -30.57 -18.37
N GLU A 115 40.75 -30.76 -19.67
CA GLU A 115 40.94 -29.75 -20.71
C GLU A 115 40.20 -28.44 -20.37
N GLU A 116 39.01 -28.54 -19.81
CA GLU A 116 38.16 -27.40 -19.45
C GLU A 116 38.72 -26.54 -18.29
N ILE A 117 39.49 -27.18 -17.38
CA ILE A 117 40.07 -26.46 -16.22
C ILE A 117 41.62 -26.45 -16.29
N TRP A 118 42.21 -26.95 -17.36
CA TRP A 118 43.65 -27.00 -17.49
C TRP A 118 44.32 -25.63 -17.39
N PRO A 119 43.74 -24.54 -17.90
CA PRO A 119 44.29 -23.19 -17.70
C PRO A 119 44.47 -22.83 -16.23
N ASP A 120 43.57 -23.32 -15.34
CA ASP A 120 43.61 -23.04 -13.91
C ASP A 120 44.55 -23.97 -13.15
N ILE A 121 44.52 -25.28 -13.41
CA ILE A 121 45.28 -26.27 -12.63
C ILE A 121 46.66 -26.56 -13.21
N GLY A 122 46.84 -26.47 -14.54
CA GLY A 122 48.07 -26.78 -15.22
C GLY A 122 49.30 -26.04 -14.69
N PRO A 123 49.27 -24.70 -14.51
CA PRO A 123 50.37 -23.94 -13.95
C PRO A 123 50.76 -24.37 -12.52
N ARG A 124 49.77 -24.81 -11.71
CA ARG A 124 49.98 -25.35 -10.35
C ARG A 124 50.71 -26.69 -10.40
N ILE A 125 50.27 -27.57 -11.29
CA ILE A 125 50.87 -28.88 -11.53
C ILE A 125 52.29 -28.70 -12.01
N GLN A 126 52.54 -27.85 -12.98
CA GLN A 126 53.87 -27.58 -13.52
C GLN A 126 54.83 -27.10 -12.43
N ARG A 127 54.40 -26.20 -11.55
CA ARG A 127 55.22 -25.74 -10.41
C ARG A 127 55.62 -26.88 -9.49
N VAL A 128 54.71 -27.83 -9.20
CA VAL A 128 54.99 -28.98 -8.34
C VAL A 128 56.04 -29.89 -9.03
N LEU A 129 55.90 -30.11 -10.34
CA LEU A 129 56.82 -30.97 -11.09
C LEU A 129 58.23 -30.34 -11.29
N GLU A 130 58.33 -29.01 -11.41
CA GLU A 130 59.58 -28.30 -11.62
C GLU A 130 60.28 -27.96 -10.29
N GLU A 131 59.52 -27.44 -9.29
CA GLU A 131 60.13 -26.97 -8.03
C GLU A 131 60.17 -28.05 -6.93
N GLY A 132 59.42 -29.12 -7.05
CA GLY A 132 59.32 -30.17 -6.03
C GLY A 132 58.62 -29.71 -4.76
N ARG A 133 57.81 -28.63 -4.83
CA ARG A 133 57.11 -28.06 -3.68
C ARG A 133 55.61 -28.36 -3.80
N ALA A 134 55.02 -28.84 -2.70
CA ALA A 134 53.57 -29.03 -2.63
C ALA A 134 52.83 -27.67 -2.70
N THR A 135 51.66 -27.69 -3.29
CA THR A 135 50.72 -26.56 -3.29
C THR A 135 49.53 -26.86 -2.41
N TRP A 136 48.82 -25.80 -1.98
CA TRP A 136 47.54 -25.87 -1.27
C TRP A 136 46.63 -24.80 -1.80
N ASP A 137 45.44 -25.19 -2.22
CA ASP A 137 44.36 -24.29 -2.65
C ASP A 137 43.11 -24.58 -1.82
N GLU A 138 42.50 -23.57 -1.23
CA GLU A 138 41.28 -23.72 -0.42
C GLU A 138 40.09 -23.10 -1.15
N GLY A 139 39.07 -23.91 -1.41
CA GLY A 139 37.83 -23.46 -2.02
C GLY A 139 38.00 -22.85 -3.41
N LEU A 140 38.96 -23.37 -4.21
CA LEU A 140 39.19 -22.88 -5.57
C LEU A 140 37.95 -23.17 -6.45
N PRO A 141 37.36 -22.14 -7.11
CA PRO A 141 36.26 -22.36 -8.06
C PRO A 141 36.83 -23.04 -9.33
N LEU A 142 36.19 -24.14 -9.72
CA LEU A 142 36.49 -24.86 -10.96
C LEU A 142 35.17 -25.13 -11.71
N PHE A 143 35.23 -25.07 -13.05
CA PHE A 143 34.06 -25.29 -13.90
C PHE A 143 34.18 -26.62 -14.61
N LEU A 144 33.64 -27.66 -13.96
CA LEU A 144 33.79 -29.04 -14.42
C LEU A 144 32.67 -29.44 -15.38
N GLU A 145 33.02 -30.10 -16.51
CA GLU A 145 32.04 -30.68 -17.43
C GLU A 145 31.72 -32.15 -17.09
N ARG A 146 31.23 -32.41 -15.87
CA ARG A 146 30.98 -33.78 -15.42
C ARG A 146 29.57 -34.30 -15.78
N TYR A 147 28.65 -33.41 -16.16
CA TYR A 147 27.28 -33.73 -16.54
C TYR A 147 26.86 -33.17 -17.89
N GLY A 148 27.83 -32.81 -18.76
CA GLY A 148 27.58 -32.28 -20.11
C GLY A 148 27.27 -30.78 -20.18
N PHE A 149 27.56 -30.06 -19.13
CA PHE A 149 27.54 -28.59 -19.08
C PHE A 149 28.56 -28.10 -18.05
N PRO A 150 29.11 -26.86 -18.19
CA PRO A 150 30.08 -26.33 -17.24
C PRO A 150 29.40 -26.08 -15.89
N GLU A 151 29.68 -26.94 -14.92
CA GLU A 151 29.13 -26.88 -13.57
C GLU A 151 30.03 -26.06 -12.64
N GLU A 152 29.45 -25.15 -11.88
CA GLU A 152 30.11 -24.43 -10.79
C GLU A 152 30.44 -25.39 -9.65
N SER A 153 31.75 -25.57 -9.36
CA SER A 153 32.20 -26.40 -8.25
C SER A 153 33.36 -25.74 -7.50
N TYR A 154 33.52 -26.10 -6.23
CA TYR A 154 34.57 -25.55 -5.36
C TYR A 154 35.35 -26.69 -4.74
N HIS A 155 36.69 -26.62 -4.85
CA HIS A 155 37.59 -27.69 -4.42
C HIS A 155 38.69 -27.17 -3.51
N THR A 156 38.92 -27.90 -2.40
CA THR A 156 40.10 -27.72 -1.56
C THR A 156 41.02 -28.88 -1.82
N PHE A 157 42.24 -28.61 -2.25
CA PHE A 157 43.17 -29.67 -2.63
C PHE A 157 44.64 -29.30 -2.36
N SER A 158 45.44 -30.36 -2.25
CA SER A 158 46.91 -30.28 -2.22
C SER A 158 47.50 -31.08 -3.37
N TYR A 159 48.42 -30.49 -4.09
CA TYR A 159 49.29 -31.18 -5.05
C TYR A 159 50.63 -31.45 -4.41
N SER A 160 51.06 -32.69 -4.37
CA SER A 160 52.33 -33.15 -3.76
C SER A 160 53.21 -33.84 -4.80
N PRO A 161 54.52 -33.57 -4.85
CA PRO A 161 55.41 -34.26 -5.77
C PRO A 161 55.54 -35.74 -5.43
N ILE A 162 55.57 -36.59 -6.45
CA ILE A 162 55.89 -38.01 -6.32
C ILE A 162 57.24 -38.26 -6.92
N TYR A 163 58.10 -38.97 -6.18
CA TYR A 163 59.45 -39.28 -6.60
C TYR A 163 59.57 -40.71 -7.15
N ASP A 164 60.44 -40.90 -8.17
CA ASP A 164 60.80 -42.23 -8.67
C ASP A 164 61.74 -42.94 -7.71
N ASP A 165 62.11 -44.19 -8.05
CA ASP A 165 63.09 -45.01 -7.28
C ASP A 165 64.51 -44.37 -7.27
N GLY A 166 64.78 -43.41 -8.17
CA GLY A 166 66.00 -42.62 -8.26
C GLY A 166 65.94 -41.24 -7.60
N SER A 167 64.90 -40.96 -6.78
CA SER A 167 64.69 -39.67 -6.10
C SER A 167 64.44 -38.47 -7.03
N ARG A 168 64.04 -38.68 -8.29
CA ARG A 168 63.62 -37.63 -9.22
C ARG A 168 62.14 -37.49 -9.18
N ILE A 169 61.65 -36.27 -9.39
CA ILE A 169 60.17 -36.02 -9.46
C ILE A 169 59.65 -36.72 -10.72
N ALA A 170 58.75 -37.67 -10.54
CA ALA A 170 58.18 -38.47 -11.62
C ALA A 170 56.65 -38.26 -11.78
N GLY A 171 56.04 -37.57 -10.87
CA GLY A 171 54.60 -37.33 -10.91
C GLY A 171 54.10 -36.38 -9.82
N MET A 172 52.80 -36.28 -9.72
CA MET A 172 52.09 -35.45 -8.71
C MET A 172 50.90 -36.25 -8.18
N LEU A 173 50.71 -36.22 -6.87
CA LEU A 173 49.48 -36.71 -6.19
C LEU A 173 48.63 -35.55 -5.77
N CYS A 174 47.36 -35.64 -6.07
CA CYS A 174 46.30 -34.74 -5.56
C CYS A 174 45.46 -35.45 -4.51
N VAL A 175 45.32 -34.82 -3.36
CA VAL A 175 44.27 -35.13 -2.38
C VAL A 175 43.29 -33.98 -2.42
N VAL A 176 42.01 -34.26 -2.67
CA VAL A 176 41.01 -33.23 -2.92
C VAL A 176 39.73 -33.49 -2.09
N THR A 177 39.11 -32.40 -1.67
CA THR A 177 37.80 -32.41 -1.07
C THR A 177 36.92 -31.40 -1.81
N GLU A 178 35.80 -31.84 -2.34
CA GLU A 178 34.80 -30.95 -2.90
C GLU A 178 34.03 -30.26 -1.76
N VAL A 179 33.98 -28.92 -1.80
CA VAL A 179 33.33 -28.08 -0.80
C VAL A 179 32.19 -27.25 -1.39
N THR A 180 31.70 -27.63 -2.55
CA THR A 180 30.68 -26.94 -3.34
C THR A 180 29.43 -26.65 -2.54
N ASP A 181 28.86 -27.68 -1.89
CA ASP A 181 27.60 -27.53 -1.11
C ASP A 181 27.77 -26.59 0.08
N ARG A 182 28.95 -26.60 0.72
CA ARG A 182 29.26 -25.68 1.82
C ARG A 182 29.31 -24.24 1.31
N VAL A 183 30.07 -23.97 0.25
CA VAL A 183 30.27 -22.60 -0.28
C VAL A 183 28.95 -22.02 -0.81
N ILE A 184 28.19 -22.82 -1.57
CA ILE A 184 26.91 -22.41 -2.11
C ILE A 184 25.88 -22.24 -0.99
N GLY A 185 25.87 -23.17 -0.01
CA GLY A 185 24.99 -23.07 1.15
C GLY A 185 25.23 -21.81 1.97
N GLU A 186 26.50 -21.47 2.26
CA GLU A 186 26.88 -20.24 2.94
C GLU A 186 26.45 -18.98 2.16
N ARG A 187 26.62 -18.99 0.82
CA ARG A 187 26.18 -17.90 -0.06
C ARG A 187 24.66 -17.72 -0.01
N ARG A 188 23.89 -18.79 -0.15
CA ARG A 188 22.42 -18.78 -0.10
C ARG A 188 21.90 -18.35 1.26
N LEU A 189 22.49 -18.83 2.36
CA LEU A 189 22.15 -18.40 3.71
C LEU A 189 22.40 -16.89 3.93
N ARG A 190 23.48 -16.34 3.34
CA ARG A 190 23.73 -14.89 3.40
C ARG A 190 22.61 -14.11 2.74
N VAL A 191 22.14 -14.53 1.56
CA VAL A 191 21.00 -13.89 0.87
C VAL A 191 19.73 -13.95 1.72
N LEU A 192 19.41 -15.10 2.28
CA LEU A 192 18.22 -15.27 3.14
C LEU A 192 18.30 -14.40 4.40
N ARG A 193 19.49 -14.30 5.01
CA ARG A 193 19.74 -13.39 6.13
C ARG A 193 19.55 -11.93 5.72
N ASP A 194 20.08 -11.52 4.57
CA ASP A 194 20.01 -10.14 4.09
C ASP A 194 18.55 -9.76 3.71
N LEU A 195 17.77 -10.71 3.17
CA LEU A 195 16.32 -10.56 2.97
C LEU A 195 15.59 -10.36 4.30
N ALA A 196 15.88 -11.21 5.30
CA ALA A 196 15.25 -11.13 6.61
C ALA A 196 15.66 -9.87 7.42
N ALA A 197 16.89 -9.38 7.20
CA ALA A 197 17.42 -8.18 7.85
C ALA A 197 17.01 -6.87 7.14
N SER A 198 16.25 -6.95 6.05
CA SER A 198 15.78 -5.76 5.34
C SER A 198 14.96 -4.87 6.27
N PRO A 199 15.25 -3.55 6.37
CA PRO A 199 14.48 -2.65 7.20
C PRO A 199 13.00 -2.67 6.80
N ARG A 200 12.11 -2.40 7.77
CA ARG A 200 10.68 -2.29 7.49
C ARG A 200 10.44 -1.21 6.45
N ALA A 201 9.71 -1.54 5.41
CA ALA A 201 9.33 -0.61 4.36
C ALA A 201 8.05 0.15 4.77
N GLU A 202 7.95 1.40 4.35
CA GLU A 202 6.74 2.21 4.59
C GLU A 202 5.64 1.88 3.58
N THR A 203 6.03 1.41 2.39
CA THR A 203 5.12 1.05 1.32
C THR A 203 5.42 -0.33 0.75
N THR A 204 4.39 -0.98 0.21
CA THR A 204 4.51 -2.27 -0.49
C THR A 204 5.49 -2.18 -1.67
N GLU A 205 5.52 -1.05 -2.38
CA GLU A 205 6.42 -0.83 -3.52
C GLU A 205 7.88 -0.73 -3.09
N GLU A 206 8.13 -0.04 -1.97
CA GLU A 206 9.46 0.04 -1.37
C GLU A 206 9.95 -1.34 -0.89
N ALA A 207 9.07 -2.14 -0.27
CA ALA A 207 9.38 -3.51 0.13
C ALA A 207 9.82 -4.34 -1.09
N CYS A 208 9.05 -4.31 -2.17
CA CYS A 208 9.37 -5.02 -3.41
C CYS A 208 10.73 -4.60 -3.99
N THR A 209 11.00 -3.29 -4.02
CA THR A 209 12.27 -2.74 -4.51
C THR A 209 13.45 -3.23 -3.68
N ARG A 210 13.35 -3.18 -2.35
CA ARG A 210 14.41 -3.65 -1.45
C ARG A 210 14.69 -5.14 -1.61
N LEU A 211 13.64 -5.96 -1.68
CA LEU A 211 13.76 -7.42 -1.84
C LEU A 211 14.46 -7.78 -3.16
N ILE A 212 14.06 -7.18 -4.26
CA ILE A 212 14.69 -7.44 -5.57
C ILE A 212 16.15 -6.96 -5.59
N ASN A 213 16.46 -5.83 -4.94
CA ASN A 213 17.83 -5.35 -4.84
C ASN A 213 18.74 -6.31 -4.06
N VAL A 214 18.24 -6.98 -3.02
CA VAL A 214 19.00 -8.04 -2.33
C VAL A 214 19.30 -9.20 -3.28
N LEU A 215 18.31 -9.63 -4.10
CA LEU A 215 18.56 -10.69 -5.10
C LEU A 215 19.56 -10.26 -6.18
N ALA A 216 19.56 -8.99 -6.58
CA ALA A 216 20.49 -8.45 -7.57
C ALA A 216 21.97 -8.66 -7.19
N HIS A 217 22.29 -8.64 -5.88
CA HIS A 217 23.63 -8.89 -5.37
C HIS A 217 24.02 -10.38 -5.37
N ASN A 218 23.09 -11.29 -5.67
CA ASN A 218 23.34 -12.74 -5.75
C ASN A 218 23.11 -13.31 -7.15
N SER A 219 23.68 -12.69 -8.15
CA SER A 219 23.50 -13.06 -9.57
C SER A 219 24.07 -14.44 -9.94
N LEU A 220 24.83 -15.11 -9.07
CA LEU A 220 25.33 -16.48 -9.26
C LEU A 220 24.21 -17.53 -9.12
N ASP A 221 23.26 -17.33 -8.20
CA ASP A 221 22.12 -18.23 -8.00
C ASP A 221 20.85 -17.70 -8.66
N VAL A 222 20.67 -16.36 -8.71
CA VAL A 222 19.50 -15.67 -9.29
C VAL A 222 19.98 -14.73 -10.38
N SER A 223 20.00 -15.21 -11.61
CA SER A 223 20.58 -14.48 -12.75
C SER A 223 19.78 -13.22 -13.11
N PHE A 224 18.48 -13.22 -12.87
CA PHE A 224 17.57 -12.07 -12.92
C PHE A 224 16.36 -12.36 -12.03
N ALA A 225 15.64 -11.33 -11.64
CA ALA A 225 14.36 -11.47 -10.94
C ALA A 225 13.38 -10.40 -11.38
N CYS A 226 12.08 -10.75 -11.47
CA CYS A 226 10.95 -9.84 -11.70
C CYS A 226 9.87 -10.14 -10.67
N LEU A 227 9.36 -9.11 -10.01
CA LEU A 227 8.28 -9.23 -9.04
C LEU A 227 7.05 -8.50 -9.56
N TYR A 228 5.97 -9.25 -9.73
CA TYR A 228 4.66 -8.74 -10.11
C TYR A 228 3.72 -8.78 -8.92
N LEU A 229 3.15 -7.63 -8.55
CA LEU A 229 2.10 -7.52 -7.53
C LEU A 229 0.73 -7.77 -8.14
N LEU A 230 -0.08 -8.55 -7.45
CA LEU A 230 -1.44 -8.86 -7.83
C LEU A 230 -2.39 -7.78 -7.30
N ASP A 231 -3.36 -7.38 -8.11
CA ASP A 231 -4.39 -6.43 -7.70
C ASP A 231 -5.43 -7.08 -6.76
N GLN A 232 -6.32 -6.25 -6.19
CA GLN A 232 -7.37 -6.72 -5.29
C GLN A 232 -8.40 -7.63 -5.99
N THR A 233 -8.55 -7.52 -7.32
CA THR A 233 -9.48 -8.34 -8.11
C THR A 233 -8.91 -9.70 -8.44
N GLN A 234 -7.62 -9.95 -8.18
CA GLN A 234 -6.88 -11.17 -8.55
C GLN A 234 -6.81 -11.43 -10.06
N GLU A 235 -7.05 -10.41 -10.89
CA GLU A 235 -7.09 -10.52 -12.33
C GLU A 235 -5.89 -9.90 -13.05
N ARG A 236 -5.30 -8.88 -12.46
CA ARG A 236 -4.20 -8.12 -13.07
C ARG A 236 -2.98 -8.09 -12.17
N LEU A 237 -1.83 -8.19 -12.81
CA LEU A 237 -0.53 -8.08 -12.13
C LEU A 237 0.21 -6.88 -12.71
N ARG A 238 0.81 -6.10 -11.83
CA ARG A 238 1.67 -4.96 -12.15
C ARG A 238 3.11 -5.30 -11.80
N LEU A 239 4.04 -5.01 -12.72
CA LEU A 239 5.47 -5.11 -12.42
C LEU A 239 5.82 -4.10 -11.31
N ALA A 240 6.25 -4.62 -10.16
CA ALA A 240 6.68 -3.79 -9.04
C ALA A 240 8.16 -3.41 -9.17
N HIS A 241 9.01 -4.40 -9.40
CA HIS A 241 10.43 -4.17 -9.61
C HIS A 241 11.09 -5.35 -10.33
N HIS A 242 12.28 -5.13 -10.93
CA HIS A 242 13.07 -6.20 -11.53
C HIS A 242 14.56 -5.91 -11.38
N CYS A 243 15.37 -6.97 -11.54
CA CYS A 243 16.83 -6.88 -11.65
C CYS A 243 17.34 -7.84 -12.72
N GLY A 244 18.58 -7.60 -13.15
CA GLY A 244 19.20 -8.34 -14.27
C GLY A 244 18.87 -7.74 -15.64
N ASN A 245 19.55 -8.23 -16.67
CA ASN A 245 19.40 -7.72 -18.02
C ASN A 245 18.37 -8.54 -18.80
N LEU A 246 17.11 -8.07 -18.76
CA LEU A 246 15.99 -8.70 -19.48
C LEU A 246 15.52 -7.81 -20.62
N PRO A 247 15.17 -8.39 -21.78
CA PRO A 247 14.51 -7.67 -22.86
C PRO A 247 13.16 -7.10 -22.43
N GLU A 248 12.80 -5.91 -22.92
CA GLU A 248 11.51 -5.26 -22.61
C GLU A 248 10.28 -6.13 -22.88
N GLN A 249 10.37 -7.00 -23.91
CA GLN A 249 9.30 -7.94 -24.26
C GLN A 249 8.98 -8.96 -23.14
N LEU A 250 9.94 -9.22 -22.26
CA LEU A 250 9.79 -10.08 -21.08
C LEU A 250 9.44 -9.29 -19.79
N LEU A 251 9.35 -7.97 -19.89
CA LEU A 251 9.05 -7.04 -18.78
C LEU A 251 7.79 -6.20 -19.04
N PRO A 252 6.64 -6.78 -19.44
CA PRO A 252 5.44 -5.98 -19.59
C PRO A 252 5.07 -5.32 -18.24
N ALA A 253 4.70 -4.04 -18.30
CA ALA A 253 4.34 -3.28 -17.10
C ALA A 253 3.11 -3.85 -16.39
N GLN A 254 2.21 -4.48 -17.16
CA GLN A 254 1.02 -5.17 -16.64
C GLN A 254 0.78 -6.47 -17.39
N ILE A 255 0.28 -7.48 -16.67
CA ILE A 255 -0.08 -8.78 -17.19
C ILE A 255 -1.48 -9.15 -16.68
N SER A 256 -2.37 -9.65 -17.55
CA SER A 256 -3.61 -10.26 -17.10
C SER A 256 -3.37 -11.72 -16.71
N ALA A 257 -3.92 -12.16 -15.57
CA ALA A 257 -3.86 -13.56 -15.15
C ALA A 257 -4.56 -14.52 -16.13
N ALA A 258 -5.48 -14.01 -16.96
CA ALA A 258 -6.16 -14.77 -18.00
C ALA A 258 -5.39 -14.84 -19.32
N ASP A 259 -4.36 -14.01 -19.52
CA ASP A 259 -3.62 -13.92 -20.77
C ASP A 259 -2.68 -15.12 -20.94
N ARG A 260 -3.02 -15.99 -21.90
CA ARG A 260 -2.21 -17.16 -22.28
C ARG A 260 -1.05 -16.82 -23.22
N ALA A 261 -1.07 -15.63 -23.83
CA ALA A 261 -0.04 -15.15 -24.72
C ALA A 261 1.05 -14.35 -23.97
N ALA A 262 0.85 -14.12 -22.67
CA ALA A 262 1.84 -13.45 -21.82
C ALA A 262 3.21 -14.18 -21.86
N PRO A 263 4.33 -13.47 -21.78
CA PRO A 263 5.67 -14.07 -21.83
C PRO A 263 5.93 -15.06 -20.70
N TRP A 264 5.16 -14.96 -19.62
CA TRP A 264 5.27 -15.80 -18.42
C TRP A 264 3.95 -16.53 -18.12
N PRO A 265 3.95 -17.81 -17.75
CA PRO A 265 2.75 -18.59 -17.45
C PRO A 265 2.14 -18.27 -16.08
N ILE A 266 1.97 -16.98 -15.78
CA ILE A 266 1.53 -16.48 -14.48
C ILE A 266 0.15 -17.03 -14.11
N GLY A 267 -0.80 -17.03 -15.06
CA GLY A 267 -2.14 -17.52 -14.80
C GLY A 267 -2.19 -19.02 -14.46
N GLU A 268 -1.28 -19.82 -15.00
CA GLU A 268 -1.14 -21.24 -14.66
C GLU A 268 -0.56 -21.41 -13.25
N THR A 269 0.50 -20.67 -12.93
CA THR A 269 1.13 -20.64 -11.61
C THR A 269 0.14 -20.23 -10.51
N LEU A 270 -0.67 -19.20 -10.76
CA LEU A 270 -1.66 -18.72 -9.77
C LEU A 270 -2.77 -19.75 -9.52
N ARG A 271 -3.26 -20.44 -10.58
CA ARG A 271 -4.30 -21.47 -10.45
C ARG A 271 -3.77 -22.75 -9.82
N GLY A 272 -2.57 -23.18 -10.20
CA GLY A 272 -1.94 -24.40 -9.67
C GLY A 272 -1.40 -24.21 -8.26
N GLY A 273 -1.03 -23.00 -7.90
CA GLY A 273 -0.43 -22.68 -6.60
C GLY A 273 0.97 -23.26 -6.39
N GLU A 274 1.59 -23.80 -7.45
CA GLU A 274 2.88 -24.47 -7.48
C GLU A 274 3.87 -23.75 -8.39
N PRO A 275 5.19 -23.83 -8.10
CA PRO A 275 6.22 -23.28 -8.98
C PRO A 275 6.21 -23.92 -10.37
N LEU A 276 6.36 -23.09 -11.42
CA LEU A 276 6.49 -23.57 -12.80
C LEU A 276 7.88 -23.23 -13.35
N ILE A 277 8.48 -24.16 -14.10
CA ILE A 277 9.73 -23.98 -14.80
C ILE A 277 9.45 -23.63 -16.25
N VAL A 278 10.06 -22.54 -16.72
CA VAL A 278 9.94 -22.04 -18.09
C VAL A 278 11.27 -22.19 -18.81
N GLU A 279 11.28 -22.82 -19.99
CA GLU A 279 12.44 -22.87 -20.86
C GLU A 279 12.51 -21.62 -21.73
N LEU A 280 13.53 -20.81 -21.56
CA LEU A 280 13.68 -19.52 -22.25
C LEU A 280 14.00 -19.64 -23.73
N ALA A 281 14.57 -20.75 -24.18
CA ALA A 281 14.88 -21.02 -25.59
C ALA A 281 13.61 -21.06 -26.48
N ARG A 282 12.43 -21.24 -25.91
CA ARG A 282 11.15 -21.28 -26.63
C ARG A 282 10.49 -19.90 -26.83
N HIS A 283 10.99 -18.85 -26.15
CA HIS A 283 10.34 -17.53 -26.12
C HIS A 283 11.07 -16.45 -26.92
N GLY A 284 11.74 -16.81 -28.03
CA GLY A 284 12.23 -15.85 -29.01
C GLY A 284 13.75 -15.72 -29.13
N PRO A 285 14.26 -14.89 -30.06
CA PRO A 285 15.66 -14.84 -30.46
C PRO A 285 16.57 -14.13 -29.46
N THR A 286 16.05 -13.65 -28.33
CA THR A 286 16.80 -12.82 -27.39
C THR A 286 17.57 -13.70 -26.41
N SER A 287 18.89 -13.72 -26.59
CA SER A 287 19.83 -14.37 -25.70
C SER A 287 19.94 -13.59 -24.39
N ILE A 288 19.40 -14.16 -23.29
CA ILE A 288 19.62 -13.62 -21.95
C ILE A 288 20.91 -14.24 -21.44
N THR A 289 21.92 -13.42 -21.15
CA THR A 289 23.19 -13.86 -20.57
C THR A 289 23.17 -13.64 -19.06
N ALA A 290 23.81 -14.54 -18.33
CA ALA A 290 23.99 -14.37 -16.90
C ALA A 290 24.94 -13.18 -16.62
N PRO A 291 24.71 -12.37 -15.57
CA PRO A 291 25.52 -11.17 -15.31
C PRO A 291 27.03 -11.45 -15.10
N LEU A 292 27.36 -12.60 -14.52
CA LEU A 292 28.73 -12.98 -14.18
C LEU A 292 29.32 -14.11 -15.07
N TRP A 293 28.47 -14.71 -15.92
CA TRP A 293 28.86 -15.82 -16.76
C TRP A 293 28.65 -15.50 -18.25
N PRO A 294 29.51 -15.92 -19.14
CA PRO A 294 29.27 -15.77 -20.58
C PRO A 294 28.14 -16.67 -21.09
N ASP A 295 27.59 -17.52 -20.20
CA ASP A 295 26.62 -18.53 -20.55
C ASP A 295 25.21 -17.92 -20.67
N ARG A 296 24.42 -18.56 -21.53
CA ARG A 296 22.99 -18.21 -21.71
C ARG A 296 22.17 -18.80 -20.58
N ILE A 297 21.20 -18.03 -20.12
CA ILE A 297 20.19 -18.52 -19.18
C ILE A 297 19.14 -19.29 -19.99
N HIS A 298 18.98 -20.57 -19.68
CA HIS A 298 18.07 -21.46 -20.39
C HIS A 298 16.73 -21.68 -19.68
N LYS A 299 16.67 -21.41 -18.36
CA LYS A 299 15.51 -21.69 -17.55
C LYS A 299 15.22 -20.57 -16.59
N ALA A 300 13.92 -20.31 -16.38
CA ALA A 300 13.42 -19.47 -15.30
C ALA A 300 12.41 -20.26 -14.45
N ILE A 301 12.25 -19.85 -13.20
CA ILE A 301 11.23 -20.38 -12.31
C ILE A 301 10.21 -19.27 -12.03
N VAL A 302 8.91 -19.60 -12.11
CA VAL A 302 7.79 -18.72 -11.81
C VAL A 302 7.15 -19.21 -10.52
N LEU A 303 7.14 -18.36 -9.50
CA LEU A 303 6.82 -18.72 -8.12
C LEU A 303 5.64 -17.89 -7.62
N PRO A 304 4.56 -18.51 -7.11
CA PRO A 304 3.48 -17.77 -6.47
C PRO A 304 3.91 -17.32 -5.07
N VAL A 305 3.71 -16.05 -4.75
CA VAL A 305 3.94 -15.48 -3.41
C VAL A 305 2.61 -15.42 -2.68
N LYS A 306 2.41 -16.28 -1.68
CA LYS A 306 1.15 -16.40 -0.93
C LYS A 306 1.20 -15.55 0.34
N GLY A 307 0.20 -14.69 0.54
CA GLY A 307 0.02 -13.92 1.77
C GLY A 307 -0.51 -14.75 2.95
N GLY A 308 -0.70 -14.11 4.09
CA GLY A 308 -1.14 -14.77 5.33
C GLY A 308 -2.49 -15.50 5.26
N SER A 309 -3.36 -15.14 4.31
CA SER A 309 -4.65 -15.80 4.04
C SER A 309 -4.57 -16.93 3.02
N SER A 310 -3.38 -17.38 2.64
CA SER A 310 -3.12 -18.33 1.54
C SER A 310 -3.51 -17.83 0.15
N ALA A 311 -4.00 -16.59 0.03
CA ALA A 311 -4.23 -15.93 -1.25
C ALA A 311 -2.91 -15.48 -1.87
N ASN A 312 -2.81 -15.52 -3.18
CA ASN A 312 -1.65 -15.00 -3.88
C ASN A 312 -1.62 -13.47 -3.78
N VAL A 313 -0.48 -12.90 -3.43
CA VAL A 313 -0.27 -11.44 -3.33
C VAL A 313 0.70 -10.93 -4.40
N ALA A 314 1.58 -11.80 -4.90
CA ALA A 314 2.54 -11.49 -5.91
C ALA A 314 2.98 -12.75 -6.68
N VAL A 315 3.73 -12.56 -7.76
CA VAL A 315 4.44 -13.62 -8.48
C VAL A 315 5.89 -13.19 -8.65
N LEU A 316 6.81 -14.05 -8.20
CA LEU A 316 8.24 -13.89 -8.41
C LEU A 316 8.67 -14.73 -9.60
N ILE A 317 9.35 -14.13 -10.56
CA ILE A 317 9.98 -14.82 -11.69
C ILE A 317 11.48 -14.68 -11.53
N ALA A 318 12.22 -15.79 -11.53
CA ALA A 318 13.65 -15.78 -11.32
C ALA A 318 14.38 -16.62 -12.38
N GLY A 319 15.46 -16.05 -12.93
CA GLY A 319 16.35 -16.76 -13.83
C GLY A 319 17.27 -17.70 -13.06
N LEU A 320 17.30 -18.97 -13.46
CA LEU A 320 18.14 -19.98 -12.84
C LEU A 320 19.60 -19.88 -13.33
N SER A 321 20.54 -20.20 -12.45
CA SER A 321 21.97 -20.29 -12.82
C SER A 321 22.15 -21.31 -13.95
N PRO A 322 22.82 -20.98 -15.04
CA PRO A 322 23.12 -21.93 -16.12
C PRO A 322 24.13 -23.00 -15.71
N ARG A 323 24.85 -22.80 -14.60
CA ARG A 323 25.94 -23.64 -14.10
C ARG A 323 25.58 -24.50 -12.91
N ARG A 324 24.28 -24.55 -12.55
CA ARG A 324 23.79 -25.40 -11.45
C ARG A 324 22.57 -26.20 -11.88
N PRO A 325 22.50 -27.49 -11.56
CA PRO A 325 21.28 -28.25 -11.71
C PRO A 325 20.21 -27.73 -10.75
N LEU A 326 18.95 -27.80 -11.15
CA LEU A 326 17.80 -27.46 -10.28
C LEU A 326 17.48 -28.68 -9.39
N ASP A 327 18.30 -28.90 -8.39
CA ASP A 327 18.12 -29.92 -7.36
C ASP A 327 17.14 -29.48 -6.26
N ASP A 328 16.87 -30.36 -5.30
CA ASP A 328 15.98 -30.10 -4.18
C ASP A 328 16.49 -28.97 -3.27
N GLY A 329 17.81 -28.87 -3.08
CA GLY A 329 18.43 -27.79 -2.32
C GLY A 329 18.21 -26.41 -2.97
N TYR A 330 18.28 -26.36 -4.31
CA TYR A 330 18.05 -25.12 -5.05
C TYR A 330 16.56 -24.73 -5.07
N ARG A 331 15.66 -25.71 -5.19
CA ARG A 331 14.20 -25.50 -5.02
C ARG A 331 13.86 -24.95 -3.64
N GLY A 332 14.40 -25.60 -2.59
CA GLY A 332 14.21 -25.17 -1.21
C GLY A 332 14.71 -23.74 -0.93
N PHE A 333 15.79 -23.32 -1.60
CA PHE A 333 16.27 -21.93 -1.53
C PHE A 333 15.22 -20.93 -2.07
N PHE A 334 14.59 -21.22 -3.22
CA PHE A 334 13.53 -20.37 -3.77
C PHE A 334 12.27 -20.37 -2.88
N ASP A 335 11.91 -21.49 -2.29
CA ASP A 335 10.78 -21.56 -1.35
C ASP A 335 11.01 -20.64 -0.13
N LEU A 336 12.24 -20.59 0.38
CA LEU A 336 12.59 -19.69 1.47
C LEU A 336 12.58 -18.23 1.04
N ILE A 337 13.05 -17.91 -0.17
CA ILE A 337 12.94 -16.55 -0.75
C ILE A 337 11.48 -16.13 -0.80
N VAL A 338 10.59 -16.95 -1.37
CA VAL A 338 9.16 -16.64 -1.50
C VAL A 338 8.52 -16.37 -0.14
N ARG A 339 8.88 -17.13 0.90
CA ARG A 339 8.39 -16.90 2.28
C ARG A 339 8.85 -15.55 2.82
N GLN A 340 10.11 -15.15 2.60
CA GLN A 340 10.62 -13.84 3.00
C GLN A 340 9.91 -12.69 2.25
N PHE A 341 9.66 -12.87 0.95
CA PHE A 341 8.90 -11.90 0.14
C PHE A 341 7.47 -11.77 0.65
N ALA A 342 6.80 -12.90 0.91
CA ALA A 342 5.44 -12.90 1.45
C ALA A 342 5.34 -12.15 2.79
N ALA A 343 6.28 -12.42 3.71
CA ALA A 343 6.33 -11.76 5.01
C ALA A 343 6.55 -10.25 4.87
N ALA A 344 7.55 -9.82 4.09
CA ALA A 344 7.87 -8.41 3.94
C ALA A 344 6.75 -7.62 3.22
N ILE A 345 6.09 -8.22 2.22
CA ILE A 345 4.94 -7.61 1.53
C ILE A 345 3.76 -7.46 2.51
N ALA A 346 3.44 -8.50 3.29
CA ALA A 346 2.36 -8.46 4.27
C ALA A 346 2.60 -7.41 5.36
N ASP A 347 3.83 -7.30 5.85
CA ASP A 347 4.23 -6.30 6.85
C ASP A 347 4.07 -4.87 6.31
N ALA A 348 4.49 -4.62 5.05
CA ALA A 348 4.33 -3.33 4.41
C ALA A 348 2.85 -2.98 4.18
N GLN A 349 2.03 -3.91 3.69
CA GLN A 349 0.59 -3.72 3.51
C GLN A 349 -0.12 -3.41 4.83
N THR A 350 0.27 -4.09 5.91
CA THR A 350 -0.29 -3.84 7.25
C THR A 350 0.06 -2.43 7.70
N TYR A 351 1.30 -2.00 7.52
CA TYR A 351 1.75 -0.66 7.90
C TYR A 351 1.04 0.45 7.10
N GLU A 352 0.90 0.28 5.78
CA GLU A 352 0.13 1.21 4.93
C GLU A 352 -1.32 1.34 5.41
N ALA A 353 -1.97 0.21 5.73
CA ALA A 353 -3.34 0.20 6.21
C ALA A 353 -3.50 0.87 7.59
N GLU A 354 -2.58 0.63 8.52
CA GLU A 354 -2.55 1.28 9.84
C GLU A 354 -2.34 2.78 9.72
N ARG A 355 -1.41 3.21 8.87
CA ARG A 355 -1.13 4.62 8.61
C ARG A 355 -2.35 5.34 8.02
N ALA A 356 -2.98 4.75 6.99
CA ALA A 356 -4.19 5.31 6.40
C ALA A 356 -5.33 5.45 7.42
N ARG A 357 -5.49 4.46 8.32
CA ARG A 357 -6.46 4.54 9.42
C ARG A 357 -6.12 5.65 10.42
N ALA A 358 -4.85 5.78 10.80
CA ALA A 358 -4.40 6.81 11.72
C ALA A 358 -4.61 8.22 11.14
N GLU A 359 -4.31 8.42 9.85
CA GLU A 359 -4.53 9.68 9.13
C GLU A 359 -6.02 10.04 9.07
N ALA A 360 -6.89 9.07 8.75
CA ALA A 360 -8.34 9.26 8.74
C ALA A 360 -8.91 9.61 10.14
N LEU A 361 -8.44 8.94 11.19
CA LEU A 361 -8.82 9.25 12.56
C LEU A 361 -8.36 10.65 12.99
N ALA A 362 -7.15 11.05 12.62
CA ALA A 362 -6.62 12.38 12.91
C ALA A 362 -7.42 13.50 12.19
N GLU A 363 -7.93 13.22 10.98
CA GLU A 363 -8.79 14.15 10.25
C GLU A 363 -10.15 14.32 10.96
N ILE A 364 -10.75 13.21 11.38
CA ILE A 364 -12.00 13.23 12.15
C ILE A 364 -11.82 14.00 13.47
N ASP A 365 -10.74 13.79 14.19
CA ASP A 365 -10.45 14.46 15.46
C ASP A 365 -10.24 15.97 15.29
N ARG A 366 -9.51 16.39 14.23
CA ARG A 366 -9.36 17.81 13.86
C ARG A 366 -10.71 18.46 13.54
N ALA A 367 -11.56 17.79 12.76
CA ALA A 367 -12.88 18.29 12.44
C ALA A 367 -13.77 18.40 13.69
N LYS A 368 -13.70 17.44 14.61
CA LYS A 368 -14.40 17.43 15.89
C LYS A 368 -13.94 18.59 16.80
N THR A 369 -12.64 18.82 16.89
CA THR A 369 -12.09 19.91 17.71
C THR A 369 -12.50 21.28 17.16
N ALA A 370 -12.42 21.48 15.85
CA ALA A 370 -12.89 22.70 15.19
C ALA A 370 -14.40 22.93 15.44
N PHE A 371 -15.22 21.86 15.39
CA PHE A 371 -16.63 21.91 15.72
C PHE A 371 -16.87 22.46 17.12
N PHE A 372 -16.26 21.89 18.17
CA PHE A 372 -16.47 22.33 19.54
C PHE A 372 -15.96 23.75 19.81
N SER A 373 -14.85 24.16 19.17
CA SER A 373 -14.33 25.53 19.25
C SER A 373 -15.35 26.54 18.70
N ASN A 374 -15.89 26.27 17.49
CA ASN A 374 -16.86 27.14 16.84
C ASN A 374 -18.17 27.23 17.62
N VAL A 375 -18.68 26.09 18.13
CA VAL A 375 -19.88 26.06 19.00
C VAL A 375 -19.68 26.90 20.25
N SER A 376 -18.48 26.80 20.87
CA SER A 376 -18.18 27.57 22.08
C SER A 376 -18.15 29.08 21.82
N HIS A 377 -17.63 29.52 20.68
CA HIS A 377 -17.66 30.91 20.28
C HIS A 377 -19.09 31.42 20.01
N GLU A 378 -19.88 30.66 19.28
CA GLU A 378 -21.26 31.02 18.96
C GLU A 378 -22.18 31.05 20.20
N PHE A 379 -21.85 30.30 21.24
CA PHE A 379 -22.56 30.37 22.54
C PHE A 379 -22.09 31.56 23.37
N ARG A 380 -20.81 31.89 23.40
CA ARG A 380 -20.26 32.94 24.29
C ARG A 380 -20.85 34.31 23.96
N THR A 381 -20.97 34.66 22.69
CA THR A 381 -21.46 35.98 22.25
C THR A 381 -22.90 36.27 22.79
N PRO A 382 -23.94 35.46 22.48
CA PRO A 382 -25.29 35.75 23.00
C PRO A 382 -25.39 35.64 24.53
N LEU A 383 -24.57 34.77 25.14
CA LEU A 383 -24.55 34.63 26.60
C LEU A 383 -23.98 35.89 27.25
N THR A 384 -22.90 36.47 26.75
CA THR A 384 -22.32 37.73 27.25
C THR A 384 -23.32 38.87 27.10
N LEU A 385 -23.98 38.98 25.94
CA LEU A 385 -25.00 40.01 25.66
C LEU A 385 -26.30 39.83 26.46
N LEU A 386 -26.54 38.66 26.99
CA LEU A 386 -27.61 38.39 27.91
C LEU A 386 -27.25 38.74 29.34
N LEU A 387 -26.07 38.31 29.80
CA LEU A 387 -25.62 38.47 31.18
C LEU A 387 -25.28 39.93 31.50
N GLY A 388 -24.66 40.69 30.58
CA GLY A 388 -24.27 42.07 30.82
C GLY A 388 -25.41 42.97 31.29
N PRO A 389 -26.52 43.09 30.53
CA PRO A 389 -27.69 43.88 30.98
C PRO A 389 -28.31 43.38 32.27
N LEU A 390 -28.27 42.08 32.54
CA LEU A 390 -28.82 41.51 33.80
C LEU A 390 -27.95 41.87 35.00
N GLU A 391 -26.63 41.79 34.86
CA GLU A 391 -25.65 42.19 35.88
C GLU A 391 -25.74 43.70 36.19
N ASP A 392 -25.84 44.53 35.14
CA ASP A 392 -26.08 45.97 35.28
C ASP A 392 -27.38 46.30 36.06
N ALA A 393 -28.42 45.55 35.78
CA ALA A 393 -29.72 45.73 36.48
C ALA A 393 -29.64 45.31 37.95
N LEU A 394 -28.89 44.25 38.24
CA LEU A 394 -28.69 43.77 39.64
C LEU A 394 -27.88 44.77 40.49
N GLN A 395 -26.97 45.53 39.86
CA GLN A 395 -26.13 46.52 40.58
C GLN A 395 -26.85 47.85 40.78
N LYS A 396 -27.97 48.10 40.11
CA LYS A 396 -28.74 49.34 40.28
C LYS A 396 -29.65 49.28 41.51
N PRO A 397 -29.74 50.34 42.35
CA PRO A 397 -30.60 50.37 43.55
C PRO A 397 -32.09 50.16 43.25
N SER A 398 -32.55 50.44 42.05
CA SER A 398 -33.92 50.24 41.59
C SER A 398 -34.24 48.85 41.10
N GLY A 399 -33.24 47.96 40.90
CA GLY A 399 -33.39 46.56 40.56
C GLY A 399 -34.17 46.27 39.28
N GLY A 400 -34.19 47.19 38.29
CA GLY A 400 -35.02 47.09 37.10
C GLY A 400 -34.23 47.10 35.79
N LEU A 401 -34.58 46.23 34.85
CA LEU A 401 -34.13 46.31 33.45
C LEU A 401 -34.93 47.41 32.72
N SER A 402 -34.27 48.32 32.05
CA SER A 402 -34.89 49.27 31.10
C SER A 402 -35.51 48.50 29.93
N GLY A 403 -36.52 49.08 29.27
CA GLY A 403 -37.22 48.39 28.17
C GLY A 403 -36.29 47.89 27.08
N GLU A 404 -35.26 48.67 26.72
CA GLU A 404 -34.27 48.28 25.70
C GLU A 404 -33.32 47.18 26.19
N ALA A 405 -32.83 47.24 27.42
CA ALA A 405 -31.98 46.23 28.02
C ALA A 405 -32.71 44.88 28.18
N LEU A 406 -33.99 44.93 28.57
CA LEU A 406 -34.88 43.76 28.66
C LEU A 406 -35.06 43.12 27.27
N HIS A 407 -35.33 43.94 26.27
CA HIS A 407 -35.46 43.47 24.89
C HIS A 407 -34.17 42.85 24.37
N SER A 408 -33.01 43.43 24.68
CA SER A 408 -31.71 42.88 24.28
C SER A 408 -31.45 41.51 24.94
N ALA A 409 -31.64 41.40 26.26
CA ALA A 409 -31.49 40.15 27.00
C ALA A 409 -32.46 39.06 26.46
N HIS A 410 -33.73 39.38 26.25
CA HIS A 410 -34.71 38.45 25.69
C HIS A 410 -34.33 37.98 24.26
N ARG A 411 -33.88 38.86 23.42
CA ARG A 411 -33.41 38.53 22.06
C ARG A 411 -32.26 37.53 22.08
N ASN A 412 -31.24 37.81 22.87
CA ASN A 412 -30.06 36.94 22.95
C ASN A 412 -30.37 35.58 23.60
N ALA A 413 -31.33 35.52 24.55
CA ALA A 413 -31.84 34.27 25.07
C ALA A 413 -32.53 33.43 23.99
N LEU A 414 -33.38 34.02 23.16
CA LEU A 414 -34.05 33.35 22.04
C LEU A 414 -33.05 32.91 20.96
N ARG A 415 -31.98 33.69 20.70
CA ARG A 415 -30.91 33.32 19.78
C ARG A 415 -30.15 32.10 20.30
N LEU A 416 -29.78 32.10 21.60
CA LEU A 416 -29.10 30.98 22.22
C LEU A 416 -29.94 29.70 22.17
N LEU A 417 -31.24 29.82 22.47
CA LEU A 417 -32.18 28.70 22.42
C LEU A 417 -32.26 28.10 21.01
N ARG A 418 -32.32 28.94 19.97
CA ARG A 418 -32.32 28.48 18.58
C ARG A 418 -31.01 27.76 18.22
N LEU A 419 -29.86 28.29 18.63
CA LEU A 419 -28.58 27.66 18.37
C LEU A 419 -28.46 26.28 19.04
N VAL A 420 -28.91 26.19 20.31
CA VAL A 420 -28.99 24.90 21.03
C VAL A 420 -29.88 23.91 20.30
N ASN A 421 -31.11 24.33 19.92
CA ASN A 421 -32.02 23.45 19.21
C ASN A 421 -31.47 23.00 17.85
N THR A 422 -30.83 23.90 17.12
CA THR A 422 -30.19 23.55 15.82
C THR A 422 -29.09 22.51 15.98
N ILE A 423 -28.25 22.64 17.03
CA ILE A 423 -27.20 21.66 17.34
C ILE A 423 -27.77 20.32 17.78
N LEU A 424 -28.84 20.35 18.61
CA LEU A 424 -29.53 19.12 19.04
C LEU A 424 -30.22 18.40 17.88
N ASP A 425 -30.92 19.12 17.00
CA ASP A 425 -31.52 18.56 15.78
C ASP A 425 -30.45 17.91 14.93
N PHE A 426 -29.35 18.63 14.70
CA PHE A 426 -28.21 18.13 13.92
C PHE A 426 -27.59 16.87 14.55
N SER A 427 -27.36 16.87 15.87
CA SER A 427 -26.80 15.71 16.59
C SER A 427 -27.71 14.48 16.52
N ARG A 428 -29.04 14.68 16.57
CA ARG A 428 -30.02 13.59 16.41
C ARG A 428 -30.02 13.01 15.01
N ILE A 429 -29.87 13.85 13.98
CA ILE A 429 -29.78 13.44 12.57
C ILE A 429 -28.52 12.65 12.34
N GLU A 430 -27.37 13.15 12.81
CA GLU A 430 -26.06 12.49 12.65
C GLU A 430 -26.03 11.12 13.36
N ALA A 431 -26.63 11.02 14.53
CA ALA A 431 -26.73 9.76 15.26
C ALA A 431 -27.74 8.77 14.65
N GLY A 432 -28.39 9.11 13.54
CA GLY A 432 -29.46 8.30 12.95
C GLY A 432 -30.72 8.17 13.83
N ARG A 433 -30.86 9.08 14.81
CA ARG A 433 -31.97 9.06 15.80
C ARG A 433 -33.04 10.07 15.47
N ALA A 434 -32.98 10.78 14.35
CA ALA A 434 -34.03 11.67 13.91
C ALA A 434 -35.26 10.83 13.52
N GLN A 435 -36.36 11.02 14.24
CA GLN A 435 -37.65 10.40 13.92
C GLN A 435 -38.46 11.39 13.09
N ALA A 436 -38.41 11.26 11.76
CA ALA A 436 -39.24 12.02 10.86
C ALA A 436 -40.65 11.40 10.83
N ARG A 437 -41.69 12.25 10.75
CA ARG A 437 -43.07 11.82 10.56
C ARG A 437 -43.59 12.35 9.25
N TYR A 438 -43.55 11.51 8.24
CA TYR A 438 -43.98 11.90 6.89
C TYR A 438 -45.47 11.79 6.74
N ILE A 439 -46.09 12.90 6.36
CA ILE A 439 -47.55 12.98 6.10
C ILE A 439 -47.78 13.53 4.70
N SER A 440 -48.83 13.07 4.04
CA SER A 440 -49.27 13.63 2.77
C SER A 440 -49.64 15.11 3.00
N THR A 441 -48.97 16.03 2.31
CA THR A 441 -49.09 17.47 2.55
C THR A 441 -49.31 18.22 1.24
N ASP A 442 -50.21 19.19 1.24
CA ASP A 442 -50.24 20.22 0.19
C ASP A 442 -49.03 21.12 0.35
N LEU A 443 -47.96 20.73 -0.38
CA LEU A 443 -46.68 21.42 -0.31
C LEU A 443 -46.76 22.85 -0.87
N ALA A 444 -47.66 23.09 -1.85
CA ALA A 444 -47.84 24.40 -2.45
C ALA A 444 -48.47 25.40 -1.42
N ALA A 445 -49.59 25.00 -0.77
CA ALA A 445 -50.19 25.79 0.25
C ALA A 445 -49.25 26.05 1.45
N THR A 446 -48.57 24.99 1.93
CA THR A 446 -47.63 25.10 3.05
C THR A 446 -46.45 26.01 2.73
N THR A 447 -45.86 25.87 1.54
CA THR A 447 -44.73 26.72 1.13
C THR A 447 -45.14 28.17 0.94
N GLN A 448 -46.35 28.41 0.38
CA GLN A 448 -46.90 29.75 0.19
C GLN A 448 -47.14 30.43 1.53
N GLU A 449 -47.69 29.71 2.53
CA GLU A 449 -47.92 30.20 3.89
C GLU A 449 -46.58 30.62 4.53
N LEU A 450 -45.58 29.73 4.54
CA LEU A 450 -44.25 29.99 5.10
C LEU A 450 -43.56 31.16 4.41
N ALA A 451 -43.63 31.24 3.08
CA ALA A 451 -43.05 32.34 2.32
C ALA A 451 -43.76 33.67 2.56
N SER A 452 -45.10 33.67 2.78
CA SER A 452 -45.88 34.89 3.02
C SER A 452 -45.42 35.64 4.27
N VAL A 453 -44.89 34.92 5.25
CA VAL A 453 -44.40 35.46 6.53
C VAL A 453 -43.27 36.49 6.35
N PHE A 454 -42.43 36.34 5.32
CA PHE A 454 -41.32 37.26 5.00
C PHE A 454 -41.77 38.50 4.21
N ARG A 455 -42.99 38.52 3.65
CA ARG A 455 -43.46 39.60 2.75
C ARG A 455 -43.27 40.98 3.35
N SER A 456 -43.78 41.20 4.54
CA SER A 456 -43.71 42.50 5.21
C SER A 456 -42.28 42.94 5.51
N ALA A 457 -41.37 42.00 5.81
CA ALA A 457 -39.96 42.32 6.04
C ALA A 457 -39.24 42.71 4.73
N MET A 458 -39.52 41.99 3.63
CA MET A 458 -38.92 42.23 2.32
C MET A 458 -39.42 43.53 1.69
N GLU A 459 -40.73 43.82 1.82
CA GLU A 459 -41.35 45.07 1.37
C GLU A 459 -40.78 46.31 2.10
N ARG A 460 -40.60 46.20 3.44
CA ARG A 460 -39.95 47.25 4.23
C ARG A 460 -38.48 47.45 3.88
N ALA A 461 -37.81 46.37 3.42
CA ALA A 461 -36.44 46.46 2.94
C ALA A 461 -36.33 47.04 1.52
N GLY A 462 -37.42 47.36 0.84
CA GLY A 462 -37.44 47.83 -0.52
C GLY A 462 -37.18 46.76 -1.60
N LEU A 463 -37.22 45.47 -1.21
CA LEU A 463 -36.96 44.35 -2.12
C LEU A 463 -38.24 43.94 -2.86
N ARG A 464 -38.14 43.62 -4.13
CA ARG A 464 -39.20 42.93 -4.87
C ARG A 464 -39.26 41.49 -4.41
N TYR A 465 -40.43 41.06 -3.96
CA TYR A 465 -40.66 39.70 -3.43
C TYR A 465 -41.79 39.04 -4.20
N SER A 466 -41.49 37.95 -4.87
CA SER A 466 -42.48 37.15 -5.60
C SER A 466 -42.49 35.69 -5.12
N VAL A 467 -43.71 35.20 -4.91
CA VAL A 467 -43.96 33.81 -4.48
C VAL A 467 -44.96 33.20 -5.45
N THR A 468 -44.55 32.13 -6.12
CA THR A 468 -45.39 31.37 -7.06
C THR A 468 -45.30 29.90 -6.71
N CYS A 469 -46.39 29.32 -6.22
CA CYS A 469 -46.48 27.92 -5.86
C CYS A 469 -47.54 27.27 -6.77
N ASP A 470 -47.11 26.50 -7.74
CA ASP A 470 -47.98 25.78 -8.65
C ASP A 470 -48.60 24.56 -7.93
N ALA A 471 -49.82 24.20 -8.26
CA ALA A 471 -50.43 22.97 -7.74
C ALA A 471 -49.63 21.76 -8.25
N LEU A 472 -49.25 20.88 -7.35
CA LEU A 472 -48.48 19.69 -7.69
C LEU A 472 -49.38 18.57 -8.22
N ARG A 473 -48.87 17.77 -9.15
CA ARG A 473 -49.62 16.69 -9.82
C ARG A 473 -49.90 15.49 -8.90
N GLU A 474 -48.99 15.25 -7.96
CA GLU A 474 -49.01 14.12 -7.04
C GLU A 474 -48.76 14.57 -5.60
N PRO A 475 -49.29 13.86 -4.58
CA PRO A 475 -49.06 14.17 -3.19
C PRO A 475 -47.58 13.97 -2.82
N VAL A 476 -47.05 14.89 -2.00
CA VAL A 476 -45.70 14.82 -1.44
C VAL A 476 -45.80 14.48 0.05
N PHE A 477 -45.02 13.52 0.46
CA PHE A 477 -44.93 13.10 1.86
C PHE A 477 -43.76 13.78 2.54
N ILE A 478 -44.03 14.67 3.48
CA ILE A 478 -43.00 15.41 4.20
C ILE A 478 -43.28 15.43 5.69
N ASP A 479 -42.22 15.67 6.46
CA ASP A 479 -42.33 16.15 7.84
C ASP A 479 -42.45 17.68 7.79
N ARG A 480 -43.58 18.20 8.26
CA ARG A 480 -43.89 19.64 8.15
C ARG A 480 -42.94 20.53 8.94
N GLU A 481 -42.49 20.11 10.13
CA GLU A 481 -41.52 20.87 10.92
C GLU A 481 -40.16 20.92 10.25
N MET A 482 -39.72 19.82 9.64
CA MET A 482 -38.49 19.77 8.88
C MET A 482 -38.59 20.64 7.61
N TRP A 483 -39.74 20.60 6.91
CA TRP A 483 -39.97 21.45 5.74
C TRP A 483 -39.96 22.94 6.09
N GLU A 484 -40.61 23.33 7.18
CA GLU A 484 -40.58 24.68 7.73
C GLU A 484 -39.14 25.15 7.95
N LYS A 485 -38.27 24.32 8.58
CA LYS A 485 -36.85 24.61 8.79
C LYS A 485 -36.08 24.77 7.47
N ILE A 486 -36.39 23.97 6.46
CA ILE A 486 -35.76 24.09 5.11
C ILE A 486 -36.13 25.45 4.50
N VAL A 487 -37.41 25.75 4.39
CA VAL A 487 -37.91 26.98 3.73
C VAL A 487 -37.41 28.23 4.43
N LEU A 488 -37.55 28.28 5.78
CA LEU A 488 -37.15 29.46 6.57
C LEU A 488 -35.66 29.72 6.53
N ASN A 489 -34.80 28.68 6.54
CA ASN A 489 -33.34 28.85 6.39
C ASN A 489 -32.96 29.40 5.02
N LEU A 490 -33.57 28.90 3.94
CA LEU A 490 -33.28 29.39 2.59
C LEU A 490 -33.74 30.84 2.42
N LEU A 491 -34.93 31.20 2.89
CA LEU A 491 -35.48 32.55 2.83
C LEU A 491 -34.70 33.55 3.70
N SER A 492 -34.31 33.13 4.90
CA SER A 492 -33.47 33.94 5.79
C SER A 492 -32.13 34.25 5.15
N ASN A 493 -31.51 33.27 4.51
CA ASN A 493 -30.23 33.49 3.77
C ASN A 493 -30.44 34.42 2.59
N ALA A 494 -31.46 34.23 1.75
CA ALA A 494 -31.76 35.09 0.64
C ALA A 494 -31.93 36.56 1.08
N PHE A 495 -32.73 36.79 2.17
CA PHE A 495 -32.95 38.12 2.73
C PHE A 495 -31.69 38.74 3.33
N LYS A 496 -30.89 37.94 4.01
CA LYS A 496 -29.62 38.38 4.64
C LYS A 496 -28.60 38.89 3.62
N TYR A 497 -28.51 38.25 2.48
CA TYR A 497 -27.45 38.57 1.48
C TYR A 497 -27.92 39.37 0.27
N THR A 498 -29.23 39.80 0.25
CA THR A 498 -29.78 40.67 -0.78
C THR A 498 -30.04 42.06 -0.21
N PHE A 499 -29.28 43.05 -0.63
CA PHE A 499 -29.44 44.45 -0.22
C PHE A 499 -30.44 45.20 -1.09
N ASP A 500 -30.37 45.01 -2.40
CA ASP A 500 -31.24 45.56 -3.42
C ASP A 500 -31.64 44.53 -4.44
N GLY A 501 -32.77 44.70 -5.13
CA GLY A 501 -33.22 43.81 -6.19
C GLY A 501 -34.43 42.94 -5.81
N GLU A 502 -34.34 41.64 -6.04
CA GLU A 502 -35.47 40.74 -5.85
C GLU A 502 -35.13 39.41 -5.21
N ILE A 503 -36.12 38.84 -4.50
CA ILE A 503 -36.12 37.49 -4.03
C ILE A 503 -37.32 36.75 -4.59
N ARG A 504 -37.09 35.62 -5.23
CA ARG A 504 -38.11 34.82 -5.88
C ARG A 504 -38.21 33.43 -5.29
N VAL A 505 -39.41 33.05 -4.88
CA VAL A 505 -39.73 31.71 -4.42
C VAL A 505 -40.64 31.04 -5.45
N ARG A 506 -40.23 29.88 -5.95
CA ARG A 506 -41.05 29.14 -6.89
C ARG A 506 -41.12 27.66 -6.50
N LEU A 507 -42.34 27.16 -6.36
CA LEU A 507 -42.59 25.72 -6.24
C LEU A 507 -43.28 25.23 -7.53
N ARG A 508 -42.76 24.18 -8.13
CA ARG A 508 -43.27 23.61 -9.36
C ARG A 508 -43.18 22.09 -9.40
N THR A 509 -43.88 21.45 -10.29
CA THR A 509 -43.67 20.05 -10.62
C THR A 509 -42.40 19.89 -11.47
N GLY A 510 -41.42 19.18 -10.97
CA GLY A 510 -40.23 18.73 -11.74
C GLY A 510 -40.43 17.34 -12.34
N ASP A 511 -39.40 16.85 -13.07
CA ASP A 511 -39.48 15.56 -13.78
C ASP A 511 -39.69 14.33 -12.82
N ALA A 512 -39.08 14.37 -11.64
CA ALA A 512 -39.09 13.26 -10.69
C ALA A 512 -39.68 13.63 -9.30
N GLY A 513 -40.23 14.84 -9.10
CA GLY A 513 -40.71 15.28 -7.80
C GLY A 513 -41.13 16.75 -7.77
N ALA A 514 -41.41 17.26 -6.57
CA ALA A 514 -41.61 18.67 -6.32
C ALA A 514 -40.25 19.42 -6.31
N GLU A 515 -40.16 20.54 -6.98
CA GLU A 515 -38.98 21.41 -7.00
C GLU A 515 -39.27 22.77 -6.39
N LEU A 516 -38.65 23.06 -5.24
CA LEU A 516 -38.61 24.39 -4.63
C LEU A 516 -37.36 25.12 -5.10
N VAL A 517 -37.55 26.32 -5.67
CA VAL A 517 -36.46 27.22 -6.12
C VAL A 517 -36.55 28.50 -5.30
N VAL A 518 -35.49 28.84 -4.59
CA VAL A 518 -35.31 30.14 -3.92
C VAL A 518 -34.15 30.84 -4.61
N ALA A 519 -34.49 31.94 -5.31
CA ALA A 519 -33.50 32.73 -6.07
C ALA A 519 -33.44 34.14 -5.49
N ASP A 520 -32.24 34.66 -5.36
CA ASP A 520 -31.92 36.00 -4.92
C ASP A 520 -31.02 36.72 -5.93
N THR A 521 -31.03 38.03 -5.92
CA THR A 521 -30.13 38.90 -6.68
C THR A 521 -29.08 39.56 -5.79
N GLY A 522 -28.68 38.86 -4.73
CA GLY A 522 -27.75 39.39 -3.72
C GLY A 522 -26.27 39.32 -4.13
N THR A 523 -25.42 39.28 -3.12
CA THR A 523 -23.95 39.33 -3.29
C THR A 523 -23.38 38.16 -4.06
N GLY A 524 -24.11 37.04 -4.15
CA GLY A 524 -23.61 35.79 -4.74
C GLY A 524 -22.53 35.11 -3.92
N ILE A 525 -22.06 33.95 -4.42
CA ILE A 525 -21.12 33.08 -3.76
C ILE A 525 -19.95 32.81 -4.72
N PRO A 526 -18.68 32.94 -4.26
CA PRO A 526 -17.51 32.61 -5.07
C PRO A 526 -17.47 31.13 -5.47
N PRO A 527 -16.98 30.77 -6.68
CA PRO A 527 -16.95 29.39 -7.16
C PRO A 527 -16.16 28.44 -6.25
N GLU A 528 -15.07 28.91 -5.65
CA GLU A 528 -14.25 28.17 -4.71
C GLU A 528 -14.95 27.82 -3.40
N ALA A 529 -15.98 28.60 -3.04
CA ALA A 529 -16.78 28.38 -1.82
C ALA A 529 -17.95 27.40 -2.04
N LEU A 530 -18.43 27.21 -3.26
CA LEU A 530 -19.60 26.37 -3.58
C LEU A 530 -19.45 24.91 -3.09
N PRO A 531 -18.31 24.22 -3.29
CA PRO A 531 -18.14 22.83 -2.81
C PRO A 531 -18.24 22.70 -1.28
N GLN A 532 -17.89 23.77 -0.56
CA GLN A 532 -17.84 23.79 0.90
C GLN A 532 -19.10 24.37 1.56
N LEU A 533 -20.01 24.93 0.76
CA LEU A 533 -21.14 25.71 1.24
C LEU A 533 -22.06 24.95 2.20
N PHE A 534 -22.17 23.64 2.01
CA PHE A 534 -22.95 22.75 2.86
C PHE A 534 -22.14 22.09 3.98
N ASN A 535 -20.84 22.46 4.13
CA ASN A 535 -20.05 21.98 5.24
C ASN A 535 -20.44 22.70 6.53
N ARG A 536 -20.27 22.02 7.65
CA ARG A 536 -20.60 22.51 8.98
C ARG A 536 -19.76 23.74 9.34
N PHE A 537 -20.40 24.77 9.89
CA PHE A 537 -19.76 26.02 10.31
C PHE A 537 -19.01 26.76 9.19
N TYR A 538 -19.18 26.30 7.95
CA TYR A 538 -18.56 27.00 6.83
C TYR A 538 -19.28 28.34 6.59
N ARG A 539 -18.51 29.40 6.54
CA ARG A 539 -18.95 30.75 6.17
C ARG A 539 -18.05 31.21 5.04
N VAL A 540 -18.63 31.83 4.03
CA VAL A 540 -17.86 32.39 2.92
C VAL A 540 -17.01 33.55 3.46
N PRO A 541 -15.65 33.47 3.40
CA PRO A 541 -14.80 34.55 3.90
C PRO A 541 -15.11 35.88 3.17
N GLY A 542 -15.24 36.97 3.93
CA GLY A 542 -15.51 38.29 3.33
C GLY A 542 -16.94 38.49 2.80
N ALA A 543 -17.88 37.56 3.04
CA ALA A 543 -19.26 37.75 2.64
C ALA A 543 -19.92 38.93 3.38
N HIS A 544 -20.38 39.93 2.63
CA HIS A 544 -21.14 41.04 3.16
C HIS A 544 -22.62 40.67 3.21
N GLY A 545 -23.19 40.61 4.41
CA GLY A 545 -24.61 40.41 4.64
C GLY A 545 -25.23 41.58 5.46
N ARG A 546 -26.53 41.71 5.50
CA ARG A 546 -27.27 42.69 6.37
C ARG A 546 -26.87 42.54 7.84
N THR A 547 -26.37 41.38 8.21
CA THR A 547 -25.78 41.07 9.49
C THR A 547 -24.61 40.14 9.34
N HIS A 548 -23.61 40.30 10.17
CA HIS A 548 -22.48 39.36 10.25
C HIS A 548 -22.83 38.10 11.08
N GLU A 549 -24.03 38.02 11.58
CA GLU A 549 -24.52 36.90 12.40
C GLU A 549 -24.82 35.66 11.53
N GLY A 550 -24.42 34.49 11.99
CA GLY A 550 -24.79 33.22 11.36
C GLY A 550 -23.87 32.08 11.79
N SER A 551 -24.50 31.04 12.32
CA SER A 551 -23.78 29.85 12.87
C SER A 551 -23.06 29.01 11.83
N GLY A 552 -23.30 29.20 10.54
CA GLY A 552 -22.80 28.30 9.47
C GLY A 552 -23.40 26.90 9.49
N ILE A 553 -24.43 26.66 10.32
CA ILE A 553 -25.08 25.36 10.46
C ILE A 553 -26.34 25.28 9.56
N GLY A 554 -26.98 26.40 9.22
CA GLY A 554 -28.28 26.42 8.56
C GLY A 554 -28.32 25.64 7.24
N LEU A 555 -27.37 25.85 6.33
CA LEU A 555 -27.31 25.14 5.04
C LEU A 555 -26.93 23.67 5.19
N SER A 556 -26.05 23.33 6.11
CA SER A 556 -25.72 21.92 6.39
C SER A 556 -26.92 21.18 6.95
N LEU A 557 -27.70 21.82 7.83
CA LEU A 557 -28.96 21.27 8.32
C LEU A 557 -29.99 21.09 7.20
N VAL A 558 -30.16 22.09 6.32
CA VAL A 558 -31.03 21.97 5.14
C VAL A 558 -30.68 20.76 4.30
N ARG A 559 -29.40 20.54 4.00
CA ARG A 559 -28.95 19.38 3.23
C ARG A 559 -29.31 18.05 3.89
N GLU A 560 -29.13 17.93 5.19
CA GLU A 560 -29.47 16.70 5.92
C GLU A 560 -30.99 16.49 6.00
N LEU A 561 -31.77 17.54 6.25
CA LEU A 561 -33.23 17.45 6.24
C LEU A 561 -33.77 17.05 4.86
N VAL A 562 -33.23 17.62 3.77
CA VAL A 562 -33.60 17.25 2.40
C VAL A 562 -33.27 15.79 2.11
N LYS A 563 -32.12 15.31 2.54
CA LYS A 563 -31.73 13.88 2.42
C LYS A 563 -32.67 12.95 3.18
N LEU A 564 -33.11 13.32 4.37
CA LEU A 564 -34.10 12.54 5.12
C LEU A 564 -35.44 12.38 4.34
N HIS A 565 -35.78 13.36 3.52
CA HIS A 565 -36.95 13.28 2.61
C HIS A 565 -36.63 12.54 1.29
N GLY A 566 -35.45 11.91 1.15
CA GLY A 566 -35.04 11.25 -0.08
C GLY A 566 -34.78 12.21 -1.25
N GLY A 567 -34.64 13.51 -0.95
CA GLY A 567 -34.46 14.59 -1.91
C GLY A 567 -33.00 14.99 -2.15
N SER A 568 -32.82 16.02 -2.99
CA SER A 568 -31.53 16.65 -3.27
C SER A 568 -31.63 18.16 -3.18
N ILE A 569 -30.51 18.81 -2.83
CA ILE A 569 -30.33 20.26 -2.90
C ILE A 569 -29.13 20.62 -3.77
N GLU A 570 -29.34 21.62 -4.64
CA GLU A 570 -28.33 22.16 -5.54
C GLU A 570 -28.27 23.68 -5.39
N VAL A 571 -27.12 24.28 -5.72
CA VAL A 571 -26.92 25.72 -5.69
C VAL A 571 -26.18 26.17 -6.96
N GLU A 572 -26.69 27.23 -7.57
CA GLU A 572 -26.03 27.98 -8.64
C GLU A 572 -25.85 29.41 -8.15
N SER A 573 -24.65 29.96 -8.27
CA SER A 573 -24.38 31.32 -7.82
C SER A 573 -23.27 31.96 -8.65
N THR A 574 -23.38 33.30 -8.78
CA THR A 574 -22.36 34.13 -9.41
C THR A 574 -22.19 35.40 -8.56
N VAL A 575 -20.95 35.72 -8.20
CA VAL A 575 -20.63 36.91 -7.42
C VAL A 575 -21.22 38.15 -8.08
N GLY A 576 -21.96 38.96 -7.31
CA GLY A 576 -22.62 40.20 -7.78
C GLY A 576 -23.89 39.97 -8.59
N ARG A 577 -24.33 38.74 -8.83
CA ARG A 577 -25.57 38.42 -9.55
C ARG A 577 -26.60 37.69 -8.69
N GLY A 578 -26.19 37.13 -7.55
CA GLY A 578 -27.04 36.43 -6.64
C GLY A 578 -26.89 34.92 -6.67
N SER A 579 -27.77 34.22 -5.95
CA SER A 579 -27.75 32.76 -5.78
C SER A 579 -29.12 32.14 -6.06
N THR A 580 -29.11 30.89 -6.50
CA THR A 580 -30.32 30.09 -6.72
C THR A 580 -30.13 28.74 -6.07
N PHE A 581 -30.95 28.46 -5.05
CA PHE A 581 -31.02 27.18 -4.39
C PHE A 581 -32.22 26.38 -4.92
N ARG A 582 -31.99 25.12 -5.32
CA ARG A 582 -33.00 24.18 -5.79
C ARG A 582 -33.10 22.99 -4.87
N VAL A 583 -34.26 22.77 -4.28
CA VAL A 583 -34.56 21.59 -3.46
C VAL A 583 -35.56 20.73 -4.20
N ARG A 584 -35.23 19.46 -4.39
CA ARG A 584 -36.09 18.48 -5.05
C ARG A 584 -36.51 17.42 -4.05
N ILE A 585 -37.82 17.17 -3.92
CA ILE A 585 -38.41 16.12 -3.08
C ILE A 585 -39.19 15.17 -3.99
N PRO A 586 -38.92 13.84 -3.96
CA PRO A 586 -39.68 12.90 -4.79
C PRO A 586 -41.16 12.83 -4.45
N PHE A 587 -41.99 12.49 -5.43
CA PHE A 587 -43.42 12.23 -5.20
C PHE A 587 -43.65 10.88 -4.52
N GLY A 588 -44.82 10.76 -3.85
CA GLY A 588 -45.21 9.53 -3.16
C GLY A 588 -44.38 9.21 -1.94
N ALA A 589 -44.57 8.01 -1.38
CA ALA A 589 -43.93 7.55 -0.14
C ALA A 589 -43.00 6.36 -0.36
N ALA A 590 -42.83 5.86 -1.58
CA ALA A 590 -42.06 4.62 -1.85
C ALA A 590 -40.59 4.69 -1.48
N HIS A 591 -40.01 5.89 -1.43
CA HIS A 591 -38.61 6.15 -1.10
C HIS A 591 -38.37 6.41 0.40
N LEU A 592 -39.46 6.45 1.20
CA LEU A 592 -39.41 6.74 2.63
C LEU A 592 -39.57 5.48 3.48
N PRO A 593 -39.01 5.43 4.71
CA PRO A 593 -39.24 4.32 5.62
C PRO A 593 -40.71 4.15 5.96
N SER A 594 -41.27 2.99 5.68
CA SER A 594 -42.73 2.72 5.87
C SER A 594 -43.24 2.95 7.29
N GLU A 595 -42.37 2.72 8.27
CA GLU A 595 -42.70 2.93 9.70
C GLU A 595 -42.86 4.40 10.10
N GLN A 596 -42.32 5.32 9.29
CA GLN A 596 -42.36 6.76 9.54
C GLN A 596 -43.42 7.49 8.70
N VAL A 597 -44.12 6.77 7.84
CA VAL A 597 -45.22 7.32 7.01
C VAL A 597 -46.53 7.19 7.80
N ALA A 598 -47.10 8.33 8.23
CA ALA A 598 -48.34 8.36 8.97
C ALA A 598 -49.57 8.63 8.09
N GLN A 599 -50.68 7.95 8.34
CA GLN A 599 -51.98 8.32 7.80
C GLN A 599 -52.49 9.60 8.46
N VAL A 600 -53.14 10.46 7.67
CA VAL A 600 -53.58 11.82 7.97
C VAL A 600 -54.05 12.03 9.41
N SER A 601 -53.49 12.99 10.13
CA SER A 601 -53.95 13.48 11.42
C SER A 601 -54.24 14.98 11.34
N ASP A 602 -55.46 15.35 11.60
CA ASP A 602 -56.02 16.71 11.61
C ASP A 602 -55.52 17.56 12.80
N ARG A 603 -54.25 17.78 12.95
CA ARG A 603 -53.75 18.83 13.87
C ARG A 603 -52.90 19.83 13.06
N LEU A 604 -53.47 21.02 12.91
CA LEU A 604 -52.78 22.21 12.45
C LEU A 604 -51.60 22.51 13.37
N PRO A 605 -50.35 22.54 12.84
CA PRO A 605 -49.22 22.99 13.64
C PRO A 605 -49.30 24.49 13.87
N SER A 606 -49.00 24.92 15.09
CA SER A 606 -48.91 26.35 15.41
C SER A 606 -47.65 26.94 14.75
N ALA A 607 -47.79 28.07 14.09
CA ALA A 607 -46.72 28.85 13.43
C ALA A 607 -45.73 29.51 14.44
N SER A 608 -45.32 28.77 15.48
CA SER A 608 -44.49 29.34 16.54
C SER A 608 -43.03 29.52 16.12
N GLY A 609 -42.53 28.72 15.16
CA GLY A 609 -41.16 28.81 14.63
C GLY A 609 -40.96 30.05 13.74
N ALA A 610 -41.90 30.33 12.85
CA ALA A 610 -41.84 31.44 11.90
C ALA A 610 -41.71 32.82 12.58
N LYS A 611 -42.41 33.03 13.74
CA LYS A 611 -42.36 34.30 14.45
C LYS A 611 -40.96 34.74 14.84
N ALA A 612 -40.13 33.81 15.27
CA ALA A 612 -38.76 34.10 15.67
C ALA A 612 -37.84 34.46 14.51
N PHE A 613 -38.06 33.91 13.32
CA PHE A 613 -37.31 34.28 12.07
C PHE A 613 -37.74 35.66 11.57
N ILE A 614 -39.03 36.01 11.72
CA ILE A 614 -39.56 37.32 11.34
C ILE A 614 -39.00 38.41 12.22
N GLU A 615 -39.03 38.22 13.53
CA GLU A 615 -38.51 39.17 14.50
C GLU A 615 -37.00 39.41 14.27
N GLU A 616 -36.25 38.45 13.82
CA GLU A 616 -34.86 38.58 13.43
C GLU A 616 -34.72 39.32 12.10
N ALA A 617 -35.47 38.93 11.08
CA ALA A 617 -35.47 39.58 9.78
C ALA A 617 -35.86 41.07 9.85
N GLN A 618 -36.84 41.41 10.69
CA GLN A 618 -37.25 42.83 10.86
C GLN A 618 -36.16 43.72 11.45
N ARG A 619 -35.23 43.21 12.20
CA ARG A 619 -34.10 43.93 12.83
C ARG A 619 -32.95 44.18 11.90
N TRP A 620 -32.87 43.49 10.79
CA TRP A 620 -31.85 43.76 9.76
C TRP A 620 -32.15 45.01 8.93
N LEU A 621 -33.33 45.64 9.20
CA LEU A 621 -33.72 46.89 8.56
C LEU A 621 -33.20 48.09 9.36
N PRO A 622 -32.70 49.15 8.76
CA PRO A 622 -32.37 50.41 9.42
C PRO A 622 -33.62 51.00 10.05
N ASP A 623 -33.54 51.49 11.31
CA ASP A 623 -34.60 52.27 11.97
C ASP A 623 -34.68 53.65 11.29
N PHE A 624 -35.56 53.80 10.32
CA PHE A 624 -35.81 55.07 9.66
C PHE A 624 -36.39 56.16 10.59
N ALA A 625 -36.86 55.79 11.80
CA ALA A 625 -37.41 56.76 12.78
C ALA A 625 -36.35 57.67 13.39
N ASN A 626 -35.05 57.35 13.32
CA ASN A 626 -33.95 58.18 13.85
C ASN A 626 -33.19 58.97 12.79
N LEU A 627 -33.54 58.86 11.50
CA LEU A 627 -32.87 59.58 10.39
C LEU A 627 -33.42 61.01 10.16
N GLU A 628 -34.62 61.31 10.68
CA GLU A 628 -35.16 62.68 10.55
C GLU A 628 -34.61 63.68 11.56
N GLN A 629 -33.88 63.20 12.60
CA GLN A 629 -33.24 64.10 13.61
C GLN A 629 -31.75 64.27 13.47
N SER A 630 -31.10 63.65 12.53
CA SER A 630 -29.66 63.80 12.29
C SER A 630 -29.39 64.18 10.85
N GLY A 631 -29.86 65.34 10.47
CA GLY A 631 -29.48 65.99 9.22
C GLY A 631 -28.04 66.50 9.29
N THR A 632 -27.08 65.65 9.11
CA THR A 632 -25.71 66.09 8.80
C THR A 632 -25.07 65.07 7.88
N PHE A 633 -25.01 65.47 6.59
CA PHE A 633 -24.16 64.84 5.63
C PHE A 633 -22.70 64.95 6.10
N LEU A 634 -22.04 63.81 6.28
CA LEU A 634 -20.59 63.79 6.46
C LEU A 634 -19.87 64.18 5.14
N ALA A 635 -19.53 65.48 5.08
CA ALA A 635 -18.51 65.95 4.20
C ALA A 635 -17.17 65.37 4.69
N LEU A 636 -16.39 64.74 3.81
CA LEU A 636 -15.03 64.35 4.03
C LEU A 636 -14.21 65.51 4.59
N ALA A 637 -14.03 65.59 5.90
CA ALA A 637 -13.15 66.56 6.54
C ALA A 637 -11.70 66.12 6.34
N GLN A 638 -10.89 67.02 5.83
CA GLN A 638 -9.43 66.96 5.84
C GLN A 638 -8.92 67.01 7.28
N PRO A 639 -7.83 66.36 7.63
CA PRO A 639 -7.32 66.36 9.00
C PRO A 639 -6.77 67.74 9.37
N GLU A 640 -7.35 68.40 10.37
CA GLU A 640 -6.75 69.55 11.01
C GLU A 640 -5.63 69.12 11.98
N PRO A 641 -4.59 69.98 12.21
CA PRO A 641 -3.52 69.67 13.10
C PRO A 641 -3.98 69.70 14.57
N PRO A 642 -3.31 68.95 15.49
CA PRO A 642 -3.78 68.76 16.86
C PRO A 642 -3.73 70.04 17.66
N SER A 643 -4.88 70.52 18.17
CA SER A 643 -4.97 71.53 19.22
C SER A 643 -4.76 70.90 20.60
N SER A 644 -3.88 71.50 21.35
CA SER A 644 -3.57 71.12 22.74
C SER A 644 -4.64 71.65 23.71
N ASP A 645 -5.73 70.92 23.90
CA ASP A 645 -6.75 71.22 24.90
C ASP A 645 -6.73 70.18 26.03
N PRO A 646 -6.56 70.58 27.32
CA PRO A 646 -6.40 69.64 28.44
C PRO A 646 -7.68 68.86 28.85
N HIS A 647 -8.76 68.95 28.09
CA HIS A 647 -10.02 68.19 28.30
C HIS A 647 -10.30 67.12 27.27
N ASN A 648 -9.33 66.76 26.41
CA ASN A 648 -9.52 65.75 25.37
C ASN A 648 -9.45 64.35 26.01
N LYS A 649 -10.61 63.76 26.26
CA LYS A 649 -10.71 62.38 26.62
C LYS A 649 -10.22 61.48 25.46
N PRO A 650 -9.39 60.46 25.70
CA PRO A 650 -8.92 59.59 24.65
C PRO A 650 -10.10 58.94 23.93
N SER A 651 -10.14 59.06 22.57
CA SER A 651 -11.12 58.41 21.75
C SER A 651 -10.69 56.96 21.50
N VAL A 652 -11.57 56.04 21.79
CA VAL A 652 -11.35 54.59 21.54
C VAL A 652 -12.18 54.20 20.35
N LEU A 653 -11.53 53.67 19.30
CA LEU A 653 -12.22 53.06 18.17
C LEU A 653 -12.64 51.62 18.56
N LEU A 654 -13.97 51.43 18.68
CA LEU A 654 -14.55 50.12 18.92
C LEU A 654 -14.93 49.50 17.56
N VAL A 655 -14.27 48.37 17.23
CA VAL A 655 -14.58 47.59 16.05
C VAL A 655 -15.05 46.20 16.50
N ASP A 656 -16.34 45.93 16.27
CA ASP A 656 -16.95 44.61 16.51
C ASP A 656 -17.98 44.38 15.42
N ASP A 657 -18.17 43.16 14.98
CA ASP A 657 -19.11 42.79 13.93
C ASP A 657 -20.54 42.67 14.43
N ASN A 658 -20.72 42.53 15.74
CA ASN A 658 -22.04 42.47 16.38
C ASN A 658 -22.50 43.87 16.84
N ARG A 659 -23.65 44.33 16.36
CA ARG A 659 -24.21 45.63 16.71
C ARG A 659 -24.52 45.73 18.19
N ASP A 660 -25.14 44.70 18.79
CA ASP A 660 -25.51 44.68 20.19
C ASP A 660 -24.27 44.75 21.09
N MET A 661 -23.13 44.14 20.66
CA MET A 661 -21.86 44.20 21.36
C MET A 661 -21.23 45.60 21.27
N ARG A 662 -21.24 46.24 20.07
CA ARG A 662 -20.78 47.64 19.92
C ARG A 662 -21.58 48.61 20.80
N GLU A 663 -22.90 48.49 20.82
CA GLU A 663 -23.77 49.32 21.63
C GLU A 663 -23.58 49.08 23.14
N TYR A 664 -23.31 47.83 23.54
CA TYR A 664 -23.03 47.49 24.93
C TYR A 664 -21.71 48.07 25.42
N VAL A 665 -20.62 47.94 24.64
CA VAL A 665 -19.27 48.44 25.02
C VAL A 665 -19.18 49.97 24.90
N ALA A 666 -19.98 50.60 24.06
CA ALA A 666 -20.03 52.06 23.91
C ALA A 666 -20.79 52.77 25.06
N ARG A 667 -21.52 52.05 25.88
CA ARG A 667 -22.15 52.55 27.09
C ARG A 667 -21.19 52.59 28.30
#